data_5215f195374f742f3f480eff0da052a2
#
_entry.id   5215f195374f742f3f480eff0da052a2
#
_cell.length_a   1.000
_cell.length_b   1.000
_cell.length_c   1.000
_cell.angle_alpha   90.00
_cell.angle_beta   90.00
_cell.angle_gamma   90.00
#
_symmetry.space_group_name_H-M   'P 1'
#
loop_
_entity.id
_entity.type
_entity.pdbx_description
1 polymer ?
#
loop_
_entity_poly.entity_id
_entity_poly.type
_entity_poly.pdbx_seq_one_letter_code
_entity_poly.pdbx_strand_id
1 'polypeptide(L)'
;AVKNKVMVSMIGQGYYNTHTPPAIQRNVLENPAWYTAYTPYQPEISQGRLEALLNFQTMVADLTGLEIANASLLDEATACAEAMVMAERVAKSKARGFFIDQNCHPQNIAVMQRRAEPLGIEVIVGDPKDMDASTVFGAIFQYPGTFGDLYDPSAQVAALHAANAVAIVCTDLLALTVLREPGAIGADIAVGSAQRFGVPLGYGGPHAAFLSCREAYKRAIPGRLVGVSVDAQGRRAYRLSLQTREQHIRREKATSNVCTAQALLAVMASLYAVFHGPRGLRAIAQRVHLHAARLANSLEAGGFAPLTQIYFDTITVKVGAKQSRIMAAAVARGINLRDVGQDRIGISVDEVTTEAHLAAVCEAFGTPLLDTVEEPSIPDALLRETEYLTHPIFHMNRAESEMMRYMRRLSDRDLALDRAMIPLGSCTMKLNAAVEMMPITWPEFGGLHPFAPQDQAEGYAQMLAALSDYLCEITGYDAMSMQPNSGAQGEYAGLLTIAAYHQARGDHHRKICLIPVSAHGTNPASAQMAGMDVVVVKSAENGDVDLEDFRAKAEAAGDRLAACMITYPSTHGVFEGTVREICEITHAHGGQVYLDGANLNAMVGLSKPGEIGADVSHLNLHKTFCIPHGGGGPGMGPIGVKAHLAPYLPGHPELDSDQGPVSGAPYGSASILPISYAYIKLMGGAGLTQATKIAILNANYIAKRLSDAYPILFTGQGGHIAHECILDCRPFAEAGVTVDDIAKRLMDNGFHAPTMSWPVAGTLMVEPTESETKAEIDRFCDAMLAIRAEIADVEAGKIAAEDSPLRYAPHTVEDLVGPWDRAYSREVGCFPAGAFRVDKYWPPVNRVDNVYGDRHLVCTCPPVTDYLDAAE
;
A
#
# COMPACT_ATOMS: atom_id res chain seq x y z
N ALA A 1 25.86 1.17 1.34
CA ALA A 1 26.00 0.17 0.29
C ALA A 1 27.18 -0.78 0.54
N VAL A 2 28.45 -0.32 0.47
CA VAL A 2 29.68 -1.15 0.53
C VAL A 2 29.81 -2.08 1.72
N LYS A 3 29.05 -1.93 2.77
CA LYS A 3 29.01 -2.81 3.94
C LYS A 3 27.96 -3.92 3.84
N ASN A 4 27.08 -3.84 2.86
CA ASN A 4 26.12 -4.90 2.57
C ASN A 4 26.76 -5.90 1.61
N LYS A 5 26.53 -7.19 1.85
CA LYS A 5 27.04 -8.29 1.03
C LYS A 5 25.87 -8.94 0.28
N VAL A 6 25.82 -8.71 -1.03
CA VAL A 6 24.78 -9.34 -1.87
C VAL A 6 25.18 -10.78 -2.13
N MET A 7 24.38 -11.71 -1.65
CA MET A 7 24.54 -13.15 -1.84
C MET A 7 23.38 -13.69 -2.66
N VAL A 8 23.57 -14.82 -3.33
CA VAL A 8 22.46 -15.55 -3.95
C VAL A 8 21.60 -16.13 -2.84
N SER A 9 20.36 -15.66 -2.72
CA SER A 9 19.46 -16.16 -1.69
C SER A 9 18.71 -17.39 -2.20
N MET A 10 18.80 -18.47 -1.47
CA MET A 10 17.98 -19.67 -1.59
C MET A 10 17.18 -19.91 -0.29
N ILE A 11 16.89 -18.86 0.43
CA ILE A 11 16.12 -18.90 1.68
C ILE A 11 14.63 -19.13 1.38
N GLY A 12 14.08 -18.49 0.35
CA GLY A 12 12.67 -18.56 0.01
C GLY A 12 11.78 -17.90 1.07
N GLN A 13 10.89 -18.68 1.68
CA GLN A 13 10.00 -18.21 2.76
C GLN A 13 9.17 -16.99 2.34
N GLY A 14 8.61 -17.03 1.10
CA GLY A 14 7.77 -15.97 0.56
C GLY A 14 8.51 -14.85 -0.17
N TYR A 15 9.85 -14.89 -0.23
CA TYR A 15 10.71 -13.91 -0.93
C TYR A 15 11.68 -14.63 -1.86
N TYR A 16 11.64 -14.27 -3.15
CA TYR A 16 12.40 -14.95 -4.19
C TYR A 16 13.07 -13.94 -5.11
N ASN A 17 14.30 -14.23 -5.57
CA ASN A 17 14.93 -13.40 -6.58
C ASN A 17 14.20 -13.50 -7.92
N THR A 18 14.23 -12.41 -8.66
CA THR A 18 13.61 -12.30 -9.98
C THR A 18 14.44 -11.38 -10.86
N HIS A 19 14.33 -11.55 -12.17
CA HIS A 19 14.90 -10.60 -13.11
C HIS A 19 13.91 -9.46 -13.38
N THR A 20 14.17 -8.29 -12.82
CA THR A 20 13.45 -7.08 -13.23
C THR A 20 13.86 -6.72 -14.65
N PRO A 21 12.94 -6.74 -15.65
CA PRO A 21 13.30 -6.32 -17.01
C PRO A 21 13.81 -4.89 -16.99
N PRO A 22 15.00 -4.60 -17.59
CA PRO A 22 15.61 -3.26 -17.56
C PRO A 22 14.68 -2.17 -18.09
N ALA A 23 13.84 -2.48 -19.08
CA ALA A 23 12.84 -1.57 -19.60
C ALA A 23 11.80 -1.16 -18.53
N ILE A 24 11.36 -2.09 -17.69
CA ILE A 24 10.42 -1.82 -16.60
C ILE A 24 11.12 -1.06 -15.47
N GLN A 25 12.31 -1.50 -15.06
CA GLN A 25 13.08 -0.80 -14.04
C GLN A 25 13.26 0.68 -14.39
N ARG A 26 13.81 0.96 -15.57
CA ARG A 26 14.11 2.32 -16.01
C ARG A 26 12.85 3.17 -16.27
N ASN A 27 11.80 2.60 -16.86
CA ASN A 27 10.64 3.36 -17.30
C ASN A 27 9.47 3.36 -16.31
N VAL A 28 9.57 2.65 -15.19
CA VAL A 28 8.57 2.65 -14.12
C VAL A 28 9.22 2.96 -12.77
N LEU A 29 10.10 2.10 -12.26
CA LEU A 29 10.66 2.24 -10.91
C LEU A 29 11.53 3.50 -10.77
N GLU A 30 12.30 3.85 -11.81
CA GLU A 30 13.18 5.02 -11.84
C GLU A 30 12.54 6.23 -12.54
N ASN A 31 11.28 6.14 -12.98
CA ASN A 31 10.62 7.19 -13.76
C ASN A 31 9.65 8.00 -12.91
N PRO A 32 9.90 9.33 -12.71
CA PRO A 32 9.04 10.19 -11.89
C PRO A 32 7.60 10.28 -12.38
N ALA A 33 7.31 10.11 -13.66
CA ALA A 33 5.94 10.04 -14.18
C ALA A 33 5.10 8.93 -13.52
N TRP A 34 5.73 7.88 -13.00
CA TRP A 34 5.07 6.80 -12.30
C TRP A 34 5.16 6.92 -10.79
N TYR A 35 6.35 7.14 -10.24
CA TYR A 35 6.53 7.09 -8.79
C TYR A 35 6.08 8.37 -8.07
N THR A 36 5.93 9.51 -8.76
CA THR A 36 5.48 10.77 -8.15
C THR A 36 3.96 11.00 -8.23
N ALA A 37 3.21 10.10 -8.84
CA ALA A 37 1.77 10.17 -8.90
C ALA A 37 1.11 9.79 -7.55
N TYR A 38 -0.16 10.15 -7.37
CA TYR A 38 -0.94 9.81 -6.17
C TYR A 38 -1.98 8.73 -6.46
N THR A 39 -2.67 8.26 -5.43
CA THR A 39 -3.82 7.36 -5.56
C THR A 39 -4.82 7.93 -6.58
N PRO A 40 -5.29 7.12 -7.54
CA PRO A 40 -6.09 7.61 -8.67
C PRO A 40 -7.55 7.93 -8.29
N TYR A 41 -7.75 8.79 -7.27
CA TYR A 41 -9.09 9.25 -6.88
C TYR A 41 -9.75 10.13 -7.93
N GLN A 42 -8.95 10.81 -8.76
CA GLN A 42 -9.41 11.63 -9.87
C GLN A 42 -9.16 10.87 -11.17
N PRO A 43 -10.14 10.09 -11.64
CA PRO A 43 -9.92 9.14 -12.72
C PRO A 43 -9.56 9.80 -14.04
N GLU A 44 -10.08 10.99 -14.32
CA GLU A 44 -9.89 11.68 -15.60
C GLU A 44 -8.42 12.00 -15.90
N ILE A 45 -7.58 12.07 -14.87
CA ILE A 45 -6.13 12.37 -14.98
C ILE A 45 -5.26 11.20 -14.53
N SER A 46 -5.84 9.99 -14.47
CA SER A 46 -5.18 8.80 -13.93
C SER A 46 -5.44 7.56 -14.76
N GLN A 47 -5.85 7.70 -16.02
CA GLN A 47 -6.31 6.60 -16.87
C GLN A 47 -5.20 5.59 -17.18
N GLY A 48 -3.94 6.01 -17.24
CA GLY A 48 -2.81 5.10 -17.46
C GLY A 48 -2.52 4.21 -16.27
N ARG A 49 -2.47 4.78 -15.04
CA ARG A 49 -2.29 3.98 -13.81
C ARG A 49 -3.46 3.04 -13.57
N LEU A 50 -4.68 3.52 -13.80
CA LEU A 50 -5.88 2.72 -13.66
C LEU A 50 -5.89 1.53 -14.63
N GLU A 51 -5.46 1.73 -15.88
CA GLU A 51 -5.29 0.64 -16.85
C GLU A 51 -4.25 -0.40 -16.36
N ALA A 52 -3.09 0.05 -15.89
CA ALA A 52 -2.06 -0.84 -15.38
C ALA A 52 -2.51 -1.62 -14.13
N LEU A 53 -3.27 -0.99 -13.23
CA LEU A 53 -3.84 -1.65 -12.05
C LEU A 53 -4.98 -2.61 -12.42
N LEU A 54 -5.76 -2.30 -13.46
CA LEU A 54 -6.76 -3.24 -13.99
C LEU A 54 -6.09 -4.48 -14.61
N ASN A 55 -4.96 -4.30 -15.31
CA ASN A 55 -4.14 -5.42 -15.77
C ASN A 55 -3.66 -6.28 -14.60
N PHE A 56 -3.24 -5.66 -13.49
CA PHE A 56 -2.86 -6.39 -12.27
C PHE A 56 -4.01 -7.22 -11.71
N GLN A 57 -5.20 -6.62 -11.57
CA GLN A 57 -6.39 -7.34 -11.09
C GLN A 57 -6.76 -8.51 -12.00
N THR A 58 -6.71 -8.30 -13.32
CA THR A 58 -6.99 -9.35 -14.31
C THR A 58 -5.98 -10.48 -14.20
N MET A 59 -4.70 -10.16 -14.08
CA MET A 59 -3.63 -11.13 -13.89
C MET A 59 -3.86 -12.00 -12.65
N VAL A 60 -4.17 -11.37 -11.52
CA VAL A 60 -4.40 -12.09 -10.26
C VAL A 60 -5.67 -12.95 -10.33
N ALA A 61 -6.77 -12.41 -10.87
CA ALA A 61 -8.03 -13.13 -11.03
C ALA A 61 -7.85 -14.37 -11.93
N ASP A 62 -7.20 -14.22 -13.08
CA ASP A 62 -6.93 -15.31 -14.02
C ASP A 62 -6.04 -16.39 -13.39
N LEU A 63 -4.96 -16.00 -12.72
CA LEU A 63 -4.02 -16.96 -12.12
C LEU A 63 -4.64 -17.70 -10.94
N THR A 64 -5.43 -17.02 -10.10
CA THR A 64 -6.10 -17.64 -8.96
C THR A 64 -7.39 -18.38 -9.30
N GLY A 65 -7.97 -18.12 -10.47
CA GLY A 65 -9.27 -18.67 -10.89
C GLY A 65 -10.46 -18.14 -10.06
N LEU A 66 -10.31 -16.94 -9.47
CA LEU A 66 -11.36 -16.26 -8.69
C LEU A 66 -11.78 -14.96 -9.40
N GLU A 67 -13.06 -14.60 -9.29
CA GLU A 67 -13.67 -13.59 -10.17
C GLU A 67 -13.23 -12.16 -9.87
N ILE A 68 -12.89 -11.83 -8.62
CA ILE A 68 -12.56 -10.48 -8.16
C ILE A 68 -11.17 -10.47 -7.51
N ALA A 69 -10.31 -9.55 -7.95
CA ALA A 69 -9.03 -9.27 -7.31
C ALA A 69 -8.91 -7.76 -7.00
N ASN A 70 -8.26 -7.42 -5.90
CA ASN A 70 -7.98 -6.02 -5.55
C ASN A 70 -6.73 -5.46 -6.27
N ALA A 71 -6.55 -4.14 -6.19
CA ALA A 71 -5.43 -3.43 -6.81
C ALA A 71 -4.20 -3.34 -5.89
N SER A 72 -3.95 -4.33 -5.10
CA SER A 72 -2.87 -4.65 -4.16
C SER A 72 -3.21 -4.45 -2.68
N LEU A 73 -2.40 -5.11 -1.86
CA LEU A 73 -2.27 -4.95 -0.41
C LEU A 73 -0.79 -4.68 -0.05
N LEU A 74 -0.48 -4.61 1.26
CA LEU A 74 0.83 -4.15 1.74
C LEU A 74 1.93 -5.21 1.61
N ASP A 75 1.68 -6.43 2.10
CA ASP A 75 2.54 -7.60 1.96
C ASP A 75 1.72 -8.89 2.17
N GLU A 76 2.33 -10.06 1.95
CA GLU A 76 1.64 -11.35 2.04
C GLU A 76 1.09 -11.61 3.44
N ALA A 77 1.86 -11.36 4.48
CA ALA A 77 1.45 -11.64 5.85
C ALA A 77 0.25 -10.77 6.27
N THR A 78 0.24 -9.49 5.91
CA THR A 78 -0.90 -8.62 6.16
C THR A 78 -2.11 -9.00 5.29
N ALA A 79 -1.90 -9.48 4.05
CA ALA A 79 -2.98 -10.00 3.21
C ALA A 79 -3.63 -11.25 3.82
N CYS A 80 -2.84 -12.16 4.42
CA CYS A 80 -3.36 -13.31 5.18
C CYS A 80 -4.23 -12.86 6.36
N ALA A 81 -3.77 -11.86 7.12
CA ALA A 81 -4.53 -11.31 8.25
C ALA A 81 -5.82 -10.60 7.80
N GLU A 82 -5.79 -9.84 6.70
CA GLU A 82 -6.98 -9.24 6.11
C GLU A 82 -7.97 -10.30 5.62
N ALA A 83 -7.49 -11.40 5.03
CA ALA A 83 -8.33 -12.52 4.59
C ALA A 83 -9.00 -13.24 5.78
N MET A 84 -8.30 -13.42 6.91
CA MET A 84 -8.86 -13.96 8.15
C MET A 84 -10.02 -13.10 8.67
N VAL A 85 -9.83 -11.79 8.76
CA VAL A 85 -10.87 -10.85 9.22
C VAL A 85 -12.04 -10.77 8.22
N MET A 86 -11.73 -10.84 6.92
CA MET A 86 -12.77 -10.92 5.89
C MET A 86 -13.58 -12.21 6.01
N ALA A 87 -12.92 -13.35 6.27
CA ALA A 87 -13.57 -14.65 6.45
C ALA A 87 -14.53 -14.64 7.65
N GLU A 88 -14.10 -14.09 8.80
CA GLU A 88 -14.97 -13.93 9.98
C GLU A 88 -16.27 -13.20 9.64
N ARG A 89 -16.16 -12.15 8.85
CA ARG A 89 -17.29 -11.30 8.47
C ARG A 89 -18.26 -11.96 7.49
N VAL A 90 -17.76 -12.78 6.55
CA VAL A 90 -18.59 -13.36 5.48
C VAL A 90 -19.04 -14.80 5.77
N ALA A 91 -18.40 -15.49 6.71
CA ALA A 91 -18.74 -16.84 7.11
C ALA A 91 -20.15 -16.91 7.68
N LYS A 92 -20.87 -17.98 7.39
CA LYS A 92 -22.17 -18.31 8.00
C LYS A 92 -22.03 -19.19 9.24
N SER A 93 -20.86 -19.79 9.43
CA SER A 93 -20.48 -20.52 10.64
C SER A 93 -20.58 -19.62 11.87
N LYS A 94 -20.94 -20.20 13.02
CA LYS A 94 -21.00 -19.52 14.33
C LYS A 94 -19.79 -19.85 15.20
N ALA A 95 -18.88 -20.66 14.71
CA ALA A 95 -17.63 -20.98 15.38
C ALA A 95 -16.77 -19.71 15.55
N ARG A 96 -15.89 -19.71 16.55
CA ARG A 96 -14.98 -18.58 16.85
C ARG A 96 -13.53 -18.88 16.47
N GLY A 97 -13.24 -20.13 16.13
CA GLY A 97 -11.91 -20.55 15.76
C GLY A 97 -11.55 -20.18 14.32
N PHE A 98 -10.28 -19.92 14.09
CA PHE A 98 -9.69 -19.82 12.77
C PHE A 98 -8.49 -20.77 12.67
N PHE A 99 -8.49 -21.65 11.67
CA PHE A 99 -7.43 -22.61 11.48
C PHE A 99 -6.34 -22.07 10.55
N ILE A 100 -5.09 -22.21 10.96
CA ILE A 100 -3.91 -21.86 10.16
C ILE A 100 -3.10 -23.15 9.92
N ASP A 101 -2.88 -23.47 8.65
CA ASP A 101 -1.98 -24.54 8.25
C ASP A 101 -0.57 -24.28 8.82
N GLN A 102 -0.02 -25.24 9.53
CA GLN A 102 1.35 -25.17 10.10
C GLN A 102 2.43 -24.99 9.02
N ASN A 103 2.10 -25.25 7.75
CA ASN A 103 2.98 -25.05 6.61
C ASN A 103 2.89 -23.63 6.01
N CYS A 104 2.10 -22.72 6.60
CA CYS A 104 2.20 -21.28 6.30
C CYS A 104 3.59 -20.75 6.68
N HIS A 105 4.03 -19.68 5.99
CA HIS A 105 5.29 -19.05 6.37
C HIS A 105 5.22 -18.52 7.81
N PRO A 106 6.32 -18.64 8.60
CA PRO A 106 6.32 -18.25 10.02
C PRO A 106 5.85 -16.80 10.26
N GLN A 107 6.25 -15.85 9.40
CA GLN A 107 5.81 -14.47 9.48
C GLN A 107 4.31 -14.31 9.21
N ASN A 108 3.73 -15.12 8.31
CA ASN A 108 2.29 -15.11 8.04
C ASN A 108 1.50 -15.56 9.26
N ILE A 109 1.94 -16.66 9.89
CA ILE A 109 1.33 -17.18 11.13
C ILE A 109 1.39 -16.13 12.23
N ALA A 110 2.57 -15.54 12.46
CA ALA A 110 2.78 -14.55 13.52
C ALA A 110 1.93 -13.28 13.35
N VAL A 111 1.82 -12.75 12.11
CA VAL A 111 0.99 -11.57 11.84
C VAL A 111 -0.50 -11.89 12.01
N MET A 112 -0.97 -13.06 11.56
CA MET A 112 -2.36 -13.49 11.79
C MET A 112 -2.66 -13.65 13.28
N GLN A 113 -1.78 -14.28 14.08
CA GLN A 113 -1.93 -14.40 15.52
C GLN A 113 -2.01 -13.02 16.19
N ARG A 114 -1.11 -12.09 15.82
CA ARG A 114 -1.12 -10.72 16.34
C ARG A 114 -2.39 -9.96 15.98
N ARG A 115 -2.94 -10.18 14.78
CA ARG A 115 -4.20 -9.57 14.35
C ARG A 115 -5.41 -10.18 15.05
N ALA A 116 -5.40 -11.47 15.35
CA ALA A 116 -6.48 -12.20 16.00
C ALA A 116 -6.66 -11.83 17.47
N GLU A 117 -5.56 -11.56 18.19
CA GLU A 117 -5.54 -11.32 19.62
C GLU A 117 -6.53 -10.22 20.07
N PRO A 118 -6.46 -8.96 19.58
CA PRO A 118 -7.36 -7.90 20.00
C PRO A 118 -8.83 -8.13 19.57
N LEU A 119 -9.07 -8.97 18.56
CA LEU A 119 -10.39 -9.28 18.03
C LEU A 119 -11.03 -10.49 18.77
N GLY A 120 -10.28 -11.17 19.63
CA GLY A 120 -10.75 -12.36 20.35
C GLY A 120 -11.01 -13.58 19.45
N ILE A 121 -10.31 -13.65 18.30
CA ILE A 121 -10.35 -14.81 17.41
C ILE A 121 -9.45 -15.90 18.00
N GLU A 122 -9.98 -17.10 18.14
CA GLU A 122 -9.23 -18.28 18.60
C GLU A 122 -8.44 -18.87 17.42
N VAL A 123 -7.10 -18.72 17.43
CA VAL A 123 -6.24 -19.24 16.37
C VAL A 123 -5.80 -20.66 16.69
N ILE A 124 -6.00 -21.58 15.75
CA ILE A 124 -5.58 -22.99 15.82
C ILE A 124 -4.55 -23.23 14.73
N VAL A 125 -3.28 -23.44 15.09
CA VAL A 125 -2.21 -23.80 14.15
C VAL A 125 -2.00 -25.32 14.19
N GLY A 126 -2.07 -26.00 13.03
CA GLY A 126 -1.95 -27.45 13.02
C GLY A 126 -1.80 -28.08 11.62
N ASP A 127 -1.76 -29.41 11.57
CA ASP A 127 -1.79 -30.14 10.31
C ASP A 127 -3.22 -30.09 9.73
N PRO A 128 -3.38 -29.68 8.45
CA PRO A 128 -4.69 -29.65 7.80
C PRO A 128 -5.49 -30.97 7.86
N LYS A 129 -4.81 -32.10 7.98
CA LYS A 129 -5.46 -33.42 8.11
C LYS A 129 -6.21 -33.60 9.43
N ASP A 130 -5.78 -32.89 10.47
CA ASP A 130 -6.35 -32.97 11.82
C ASP A 130 -7.38 -31.84 12.08
N MET A 131 -7.66 -30.99 11.08
CA MET A 131 -8.59 -29.87 11.21
C MET A 131 -10.03 -30.35 11.44
N ASP A 132 -10.66 -29.85 12.50
CA ASP A 132 -12.11 -30.00 12.73
C ASP A 132 -12.84 -28.75 12.17
N ALA A 133 -13.41 -28.90 10.99
CA ALA A 133 -14.11 -27.82 10.31
C ALA A 133 -15.32 -27.27 11.07
N SER A 134 -15.88 -28.05 12.03
CA SER A 134 -17.03 -27.61 12.84
C SER A 134 -16.68 -26.58 13.91
N THR A 135 -15.40 -26.46 14.27
CA THR A 135 -14.90 -25.56 15.33
C THR A 135 -14.43 -24.20 14.80
N VAL A 136 -14.38 -24.03 13.48
CA VAL A 136 -13.80 -22.84 12.85
C VAL A 136 -14.79 -22.12 11.93
N PHE A 137 -14.66 -20.78 11.82
CA PHE A 137 -15.38 -20.00 10.82
C PHE A 137 -14.64 -19.95 9.48
N GLY A 138 -13.36 -20.28 9.48
CA GLY A 138 -12.53 -20.32 8.27
C GLY A 138 -11.17 -20.95 8.54
N ALA A 139 -10.47 -21.28 7.46
CA ALA A 139 -9.11 -21.81 7.49
C ALA A 139 -8.29 -21.26 6.34
N ILE A 140 -6.96 -21.17 6.55
CA ILE A 140 -5.98 -20.81 5.53
C ILE A 140 -4.97 -21.94 5.31
N PHE A 141 -4.71 -22.26 4.04
CA PHE A 141 -3.79 -23.31 3.60
C PHE A 141 -2.68 -22.70 2.75
N GLN A 142 -1.43 -23.07 2.99
CA GLN A 142 -0.29 -22.60 2.20
C GLN A 142 -0.04 -23.55 1.00
N TYR A 143 0.02 -22.98 -0.21
CA TYR A 143 0.12 -23.74 -1.44
C TYR A 143 1.01 -23.02 -2.48
N PRO A 144 2.29 -23.45 -2.66
CA PRO A 144 3.07 -24.46 -1.91
C PRO A 144 3.38 -24.09 -0.46
N GLY A 145 3.65 -25.09 0.38
CA GLY A 145 3.99 -24.91 1.80
C GLY A 145 5.40 -24.36 2.03
N THR A 146 5.65 -23.84 3.23
CA THR A 146 6.93 -23.18 3.60
C THR A 146 8.15 -24.11 3.57
N PHE A 147 7.93 -25.42 3.70
CA PHE A 147 8.98 -26.44 3.66
C PHE A 147 9.11 -27.11 2.29
N GLY A 148 8.32 -26.63 1.31
CA GLY A 148 8.26 -27.15 -0.05
C GLY A 148 7.17 -28.19 -0.29
N ASP A 149 6.43 -28.57 0.73
CA ASP A 149 5.34 -29.56 0.60
C ASP A 149 4.23 -29.00 -0.31
N LEU A 150 3.74 -29.90 -1.17
CA LEU A 150 2.65 -29.65 -2.07
C LEU A 150 1.59 -30.73 -1.88
N TYR A 151 0.40 -30.35 -1.43
CA TYR A 151 -0.72 -31.26 -1.22
C TYR A 151 -2.03 -30.66 -1.77
N ASP A 152 -3.03 -31.50 -2.03
CA ASP A 152 -4.35 -31.07 -2.48
C ASP A 152 -5.26 -30.75 -1.28
N PRO A 153 -5.61 -29.47 -1.03
CA PRO A 153 -6.48 -29.09 0.07
C PRO A 153 -7.99 -29.26 -0.25
N SER A 154 -8.37 -29.84 -1.39
CA SER A 154 -9.77 -29.92 -1.84
C SER A 154 -10.70 -30.61 -0.81
N ALA A 155 -10.20 -31.62 -0.10
CA ALA A 155 -10.99 -32.32 0.93
C ALA A 155 -11.28 -31.42 2.14
N GLN A 156 -10.30 -30.64 2.58
CA GLN A 156 -10.44 -29.68 3.67
C GLN A 156 -11.38 -28.53 3.28
N VAL A 157 -11.25 -28.02 2.04
CA VAL A 157 -12.15 -27.01 1.47
C VAL A 157 -13.59 -27.52 1.47
N ALA A 158 -13.83 -28.76 1.01
CA ALA A 158 -15.17 -29.35 1.03
C ALA A 158 -15.74 -29.49 2.46
N ALA A 159 -14.91 -29.87 3.44
CA ALA A 159 -15.30 -29.95 4.84
C ALA A 159 -15.68 -28.58 5.44
N LEU A 160 -14.91 -27.53 5.13
CA LEU A 160 -15.21 -26.17 5.53
C LEU A 160 -16.56 -25.70 4.95
N HIS A 161 -16.80 -25.93 3.67
CA HIS A 161 -18.08 -25.56 3.03
C HIS A 161 -19.27 -26.31 3.67
N ALA A 162 -19.11 -27.58 4.01
CA ALA A 162 -20.13 -28.35 4.71
C ALA A 162 -20.45 -27.75 6.10
N ALA A 163 -19.44 -27.13 6.75
CA ALA A 163 -19.59 -26.43 8.03
C ALA A 163 -19.98 -24.93 7.88
N ASN A 164 -20.25 -24.45 6.67
CA ASN A 164 -20.51 -23.03 6.34
C ASN A 164 -19.33 -22.10 6.73
N ALA A 165 -18.12 -22.62 6.75
CA ALA A 165 -16.88 -21.89 6.98
C ALA A 165 -16.21 -21.52 5.65
N VAL A 166 -15.26 -20.57 5.70
CA VAL A 166 -14.57 -19.99 4.53
C VAL A 166 -13.21 -20.65 4.32
N ALA A 167 -12.92 -21.02 3.09
CA ALA A 167 -11.64 -21.59 2.68
C ALA A 167 -10.74 -20.54 2.03
N ILE A 168 -9.54 -20.34 2.59
CA ILE A 168 -8.53 -19.40 2.09
C ILE A 168 -7.30 -20.19 1.63
N VAL A 169 -6.72 -19.82 0.48
CA VAL A 169 -5.46 -20.37 0.00
C VAL A 169 -4.44 -19.23 -0.11
N CYS A 170 -3.32 -19.36 0.62
CA CYS A 170 -2.14 -18.50 0.44
C CYS A 170 -1.23 -19.14 -0.60
N THR A 171 -0.87 -18.41 -1.66
CA THR A 171 -0.26 -19.00 -2.85
C THR A 171 0.73 -18.08 -3.57
N ASP A 172 1.55 -18.69 -4.42
CA ASP A 172 2.53 -18.07 -5.30
C ASP A 172 2.02 -18.01 -6.74
N LEU A 173 1.92 -16.81 -7.31
CA LEU A 173 1.43 -16.60 -8.68
C LEU A 173 2.27 -17.30 -9.75
N LEU A 174 3.59 -17.47 -9.57
CA LEU A 174 4.42 -18.18 -10.53
C LEU A 174 4.12 -19.69 -10.49
N ALA A 175 3.96 -20.27 -9.32
CA ALA A 175 3.56 -21.66 -9.14
C ALA A 175 2.20 -21.93 -9.82
N LEU A 176 1.25 -21.01 -9.74
CA LEU A 176 -0.06 -21.13 -10.37
C LEU A 176 -0.05 -21.14 -11.92
N THR A 177 1.08 -20.88 -12.54
CA THR A 177 1.21 -21.07 -14.01
C THR A 177 1.32 -22.55 -14.39
N VAL A 178 1.65 -23.43 -13.45
CA VAL A 178 1.76 -24.89 -13.64
C VAL A 178 0.90 -25.68 -12.68
N LEU A 179 0.55 -25.12 -11.51
CA LEU A 179 -0.27 -25.79 -10.50
C LEU A 179 -1.76 -25.41 -10.64
N ARG A 180 -2.62 -26.33 -10.23
CA ARG A 180 -4.06 -26.15 -10.17
C ARG A 180 -4.40 -24.95 -9.30
N GLU A 181 -5.20 -24.05 -9.85
CA GLU A 181 -5.52 -22.76 -9.22
C GLU A 181 -6.49 -22.87 -8.03
N PRO A 182 -6.43 -21.94 -7.06
CA PRO A 182 -7.30 -21.91 -5.88
C PRO A 182 -8.79 -21.99 -6.20
N GLY A 183 -9.25 -21.30 -7.25
CA GLY A 183 -10.65 -21.35 -7.70
C GLY A 183 -11.12 -22.76 -8.10
N ALA A 184 -10.28 -23.52 -8.80
CA ALA A 184 -10.57 -24.91 -9.17
C ALA A 184 -10.47 -25.88 -7.99
N ILE A 185 -9.65 -25.59 -6.99
CA ILE A 185 -9.59 -26.30 -5.71
C ILE A 185 -10.89 -26.06 -4.91
N GLY A 186 -11.60 -24.97 -5.19
CA GLY A 186 -12.82 -24.57 -4.52
C GLY A 186 -12.64 -23.47 -3.46
N ALA A 187 -11.47 -22.85 -3.36
CA ALA A 187 -11.23 -21.76 -2.41
C ALA A 187 -12.23 -20.60 -2.59
N ASP A 188 -12.53 -19.93 -1.48
CA ASP A 188 -13.37 -18.73 -1.46
C ASP A 188 -12.55 -17.46 -1.60
N ILE A 189 -11.33 -17.48 -1.08
CA ILE A 189 -10.37 -16.38 -1.08
C ILE A 189 -8.99 -16.94 -1.39
N ALA A 190 -8.19 -16.21 -2.17
CA ALA A 190 -6.78 -16.48 -2.35
C ALA A 190 -5.97 -15.21 -2.05
N VAL A 191 -4.83 -15.38 -1.39
CA VAL A 191 -3.89 -14.31 -1.03
C VAL A 191 -2.46 -14.71 -1.37
N GLY A 192 -1.56 -13.74 -1.43
CA GLY A 192 -0.16 -13.98 -1.67
C GLY A 192 0.60 -12.72 -2.04
N SER A 193 1.83 -12.88 -2.50
CA SER A 193 2.68 -11.79 -2.98
C SER A 193 2.91 -11.86 -4.49
N ALA A 194 2.87 -10.72 -5.16
CA ALA A 194 3.28 -10.58 -6.56
C ALA A 194 4.76 -10.22 -6.72
N GLN A 195 5.55 -10.25 -5.64
CA GLN A 195 6.98 -9.86 -5.63
C GLN A 195 7.78 -10.60 -6.71
N ARG A 196 7.50 -11.87 -6.90
CA ARG A 196 8.18 -12.76 -7.85
C ARG A 196 7.99 -12.36 -9.33
N PHE A 197 7.07 -11.41 -9.60
CA PHE A 197 6.84 -10.86 -10.93
C PHE A 197 7.66 -9.58 -11.13
N GLY A 198 8.98 -9.72 -11.12
CA GLY A 198 9.93 -8.68 -11.47
C GLY A 198 10.16 -7.59 -10.41
N VAL A 199 9.74 -7.80 -9.17
CA VAL A 199 9.95 -6.84 -8.08
C VAL A 199 11.17 -7.25 -7.25
N PRO A 200 12.16 -6.35 -7.02
CA PRO A 200 13.34 -6.67 -6.21
C PRO A 200 13.00 -7.13 -4.78
N LEU A 201 13.89 -7.92 -4.17
CA LEU A 201 13.76 -8.39 -2.78
C LEU A 201 13.65 -7.24 -1.77
N GLY A 202 14.43 -6.17 -1.95
CA GLY A 202 14.33 -4.93 -1.21
C GLY A 202 14.48 -5.06 0.31
N TYR A 203 15.18 -6.07 0.80
CA TYR A 203 15.30 -6.35 2.24
C TYR A 203 13.93 -6.45 2.95
N GLY A 204 12.92 -6.95 2.21
CA GLY A 204 11.55 -7.15 2.69
C GLY A 204 10.47 -6.32 2.02
N GLY A 205 10.83 -5.38 1.18
CA GLY A 205 9.86 -4.59 0.42
C GLY A 205 10.31 -3.18 0.05
N PRO A 206 9.39 -2.43 -0.61
CA PRO A 206 7.94 -2.71 -0.74
C PRO A 206 7.63 -3.80 -1.76
N HIS A 207 6.57 -4.58 -1.50
CA HIS A 207 6.04 -5.60 -2.39
C HIS A 207 4.53 -5.46 -2.56
N ALA A 208 3.99 -5.79 -3.73
CA ALA A 208 2.54 -5.83 -3.92
C ALA A 208 2.00 -7.19 -3.52
N ALA A 209 1.27 -7.26 -2.42
CA ALA A 209 0.44 -8.41 -2.11
C ALA A 209 -0.89 -8.33 -2.85
N PHE A 210 -1.61 -9.42 -2.94
CA PHE A 210 -2.93 -9.50 -3.54
C PHE A 210 -3.93 -10.23 -2.63
N LEU A 211 -5.19 -9.91 -2.85
CA LEU A 211 -6.32 -10.70 -2.38
C LEU A 211 -7.32 -10.82 -3.53
N SER A 212 -7.68 -12.05 -3.85
CA SER A 212 -8.77 -12.36 -4.77
C SER A 212 -9.86 -13.17 -4.07
N CYS A 213 -11.09 -13.05 -4.52
CA CYS A 213 -12.23 -13.71 -3.89
C CYS A 213 -13.35 -14.01 -4.89
N ARG A 214 -14.30 -14.83 -4.47
CA ARG A 214 -15.54 -15.05 -5.19
C ARG A 214 -16.34 -13.76 -5.30
N GLU A 215 -17.05 -13.58 -6.41
CA GLU A 215 -17.88 -12.39 -6.66
C GLU A 215 -18.86 -12.08 -5.51
N ALA A 216 -19.37 -13.11 -4.86
CA ALA A 216 -20.28 -12.96 -3.72
C ALA A 216 -19.68 -12.11 -2.57
N TYR A 217 -18.36 -12.04 -2.46
CA TYR A 217 -17.65 -11.34 -1.40
C TYR A 217 -17.11 -9.96 -1.81
N LYS A 218 -17.35 -9.49 -3.03
CA LYS A 218 -16.83 -8.22 -3.57
C LYS A 218 -17.05 -6.99 -2.69
N ARG A 219 -18.08 -6.99 -1.84
CA ARG A 219 -18.37 -5.89 -0.91
C ARG A 219 -17.58 -5.97 0.41
N ALA A 220 -16.88 -7.07 0.64
CA ALA A 220 -16.09 -7.29 1.85
C ALA A 220 -14.58 -7.25 1.58
N ILE A 221 -14.16 -7.24 0.31
CA ILE A 221 -12.73 -7.25 -0.07
C ILE A 221 -12.01 -6.00 0.45
N PRO A 222 -10.87 -6.12 1.13
CA PRO A 222 -10.05 -4.98 1.54
C PRO A 222 -9.25 -4.40 0.36
N GLY A 223 -8.71 -3.20 0.55
CA GLY A 223 -7.91 -2.51 -0.46
C GLY A 223 -8.73 -1.88 -1.58
N ARG A 224 -8.05 -1.30 -2.55
CA ARG A 224 -8.66 -0.61 -3.69
C ARG A 224 -9.18 -1.58 -4.74
N LEU A 225 -10.20 -1.16 -5.46
CA LEU A 225 -10.76 -1.91 -6.57
C LEU A 225 -10.91 -0.97 -7.76
N VAL A 226 -10.21 -1.28 -8.84
CA VAL A 226 -10.35 -0.56 -10.12
C VAL A 226 -11.49 -1.20 -10.92
N GLY A 227 -12.27 -0.38 -11.58
CA GLY A 227 -13.37 -0.83 -12.43
C GLY A 227 -13.51 -0.02 -13.70
N VAL A 228 -14.27 -0.57 -14.61
CA VAL A 228 -14.62 0.04 -15.90
C VAL A 228 -15.88 0.89 -15.73
N SER A 229 -15.91 2.05 -16.38
CA SER A 229 -17.05 2.93 -16.49
C SER A 229 -17.07 3.60 -17.87
N VAL A 230 -17.88 4.64 -18.01
CA VAL A 230 -17.91 5.52 -19.18
C VAL A 230 -17.72 6.97 -18.75
N ASP A 231 -17.24 7.80 -19.69
CA ASP A 231 -17.22 9.25 -19.52
C ASP A 231 -18.54 9.90 -19.99
N ALA A 232 -18.65 11.22 -19.86
CA ALA A 232 -19.84 11.98 -20.26
C ALA A 232 -20.19 11.87 -21.75
N GLN A 233 -19.29 11.37 -22.61
CA GLN A 233 -19.51 11.12 -24.03
C GLN A 233 -19.80 9.64 -24.33
N GLY A 234 -19.95 8.79 -23.28
CA GLY A 234 -20.16 7.36 -23.42
C GLY A 234 -18.91 6.55 -23.74
N ARG A 235 -17.73 7.17 -23.76
CA ARG A 235 -16.46 6.50 -24.02
C ARG A 235 -15.97 5.76 -22.79
N ARG A 236 -15.29 4.62 -23.00
CA ARG A 236 -14.73 3.84 -21.92
C ARG A 236 -13.76 4.65 -21.07
N ALA A 237 -13.92 4.54 -19.75
CA ALA A 237 -13.06 5.15 -18.77
C ALA A 237 -12.86 4.20 -17.57
N TYR A 238 -11.75 4.34 -16.85
CA TYR A 238 -11.44 3.57 -15.66
C TYR A 238 -11.58 4.44 -14.42
N ARG A 239 -11.90 3.82 -13.28
CA ARG A 239 -12.07 4.50 -11.99
C ARG A 239 -11.85 3.56 -10.81
N LEU A 240 -11.72 4.12 -9.60
CA LEU A 240 -11.86 3.33 -8.37
C LEU A 240 -13.34 3.03 -8.12
N SER A 241 -13.67 1.76 -7.88
CA SER A 241 -15.03 1.25 -7.73
C SER A 241 -15.36 0.88 -6.29
N LEU A 242 -16.66 0.89 -5.94
CA LEU A 242 -17.18 0.50 -4.64
C LEU A 242 -16.50 1.23 -3.46
N GLN A 243 -16.18 2.53 -3.61
CA GLN A 243 -15.49 3.32 -2.58
C GLN A 243 -16.28 3.41 -1.26
N THR A 244 -17.59 3.19 -1.28
CA THR A 244 -18.44 3.19 -0.08
C THR A 244 -18.08 2.13 0.96
N ARG A 245 -17.24 1.14 0.61
CA ARG A 245 -16.72 0.12 1.54
C ARG A 245 -15.42 0.54 2.24
N GLU A 246 -14.79 1.63 1.80
CA GLU A 246 -13.49 2.06 2.29
C GLU A 246 -13.57 2.73 3.66
N GLN A 247 -12.44 2.74 4.40
CA GLN A 247 -12.37 3.21 5.78
C GLN A 247 -12.73 4.69 5.95
N HIS A 248 -12.45 5.56 4.97
CA HIS A 248 -12.77 6.98 5.04
C HIS A 248 -14.27 7.26 4.98
N ILE A 249 -15.07 6.31 4.44
CA ILE A 249 -16.53 6.36 4.44
C ILE A 249 -17.11 5.63 5.65
N ARG A 250 -16.59 4.43 5.97
CA ARG A 250 -17.14 3.58 7.03
C ARG A 250 -16.67 3.94 8.43
N ARG A 251 -15.52 4.57 8.58
CA ARG A 251 -14.93 5.02 9.85
C ARG A 251 -14.90 3.88 10.89
N GLU A 252 -15.54 4.06 12.06
CA GLU A 252 -15.65 3.05 13.12
C GLU A 252 -16.37 1.76 12.71
N LYS A 253 -17.04 1.71 11.57
CA LYS A 253 -17.65 0.49 11.02
C LYS A 253 -16.79 -0.21 9.98
N ALA A 254 -15.57 0.29 9.73
CA ALA A 254 -14.62 -0.33 8.83
C ALA A 254 -14.02 -1.60 9.46
N THR A 255 -13.79 -2.61 8.64
CA THR A 255 -13.16 -3.89 9.04
C THR A 255 -11.69 -3.96 8.67
N SER A 256 -11.21 -2.98 7.92
CA SER A 256 -9.82 -2.82 7.52
C SER A 256 -9.45 -1.34 7.53
N ASN A 257 -8.24 -1.03 7.94
CA ASN A 257 -7.69 0.33 7.91
C ASN A 257 -6.82 0.59 6.65
N VAL A 258 -6.73 -0.37 5.72
CA VAL A 258 -5.90 -0.25 4.51
C VAL A 258 -6.33 0.97 3.70
N CYS A 259 -5.40 1.92 3.54
CA CYS A 259 -5.57 3.15 2.78
C CYS A 259 -4.54 3.23 1.64
N THR A 260 -3.26 3.13 1.99
CA THR A 260 -2.15 3.12 1.04
C THR A 260 -1.87 1.68 0.60
N ALA A 261 -1.89 1.44 -0.71
CA ALA A 261 -1.53 0.17 -1.33
C ALA A 261 -0.13 0.25 -1.97
N GLN A 262 0.41 -0.87 -2.41
CA GLN A 262 1.71 -0.93 -3.11
C GLN A 262 1.51 -0.78 -4.63
N ALA A 263 0.99 0.37 -5.05
CA ALA A 263 0.54 0.59 -6.42
C ALA A 263 1.66 0.49 -7.46
N LEU A 264 2.83 1.12 -7.22
CA LEU A 264 3.97 1.07 -8.15
C LEU A 264 4.43 -0.37 -8.39
N LEU A 265 4.49 -1.19 -7.33
CA LEU A 265 4.92 -2.58 -7.40
C LEU A 265 3.87 -3.45 -8.09
N ALA A 266 2.59 -3.16 -7.91
CA ALA A 266 1.49 -3.81 -8.65
C ALA A 266 1.57 -3.48 -10.15
N VAL A 267 1.86 -2.22 -10.50
CA VAL A 267 2.12 -1.81 -11.89
C VAL A 267 3.31 -2.58 -12.47
N MET A 268 4.43 -2.66 -11.75
CA MET A 268 5.60 -3.42 -12.18
C MET A 268 5.26 -4.89 -12.42
N ALA A 269 4.56 -5.53 -11.48
CA ALA A 269 4.17 -6.93 -11.59
C ALA A 269 3.23 -7.19 -12.78
N SER A 270 2.26 -6.29 -13.03
CA SER A 270 1.38 -6.40 -14.19
C SER A 270 2.14 -6.25 -15.51
N LEU A 271 3.08 -5.32 -15.58
CA LEU A 271 3.91 -5.10 -16.76
C LEU A 271 4.90 -6.26 -16.99
N TYR A 272 5.38 -6.90 -15.93
CA TYR A 272 6.17 -8.13 -16.02
C TYR A 272 5.34 -9.25 -16.67
N ALA A 273 4.09 -9.43 -16.25
CA ALA A 273 3.19 -10.40 -16.87
C ALA A 273 2.87 -10.07 -18.34
N VAL A 274 2.69 -8.78 -18.67
CA VAL A 274 2.52 -8.32 -20.06
C VAL A 274 3.76 -8.64 -20.90
N PHE A 275 4.97 -8.40 -20.36
CA PHE A 275 6.24 -8.63 -21.04
C PHE A 275 6.49 -10.12 -21.33
N HIS A 276 6.30 -11.00 -20.35
CA HIS A 276 6.54 -12.43 -20.50
C HIS A 276 5.35 -13.17 -21.13
N GLY A 277 4.14 -12.74 -20.84
CA GLY A 277 2.90 -13.41 -21.23
C GLY A 277 2.77 -14.83 -20.65
N PRO A 278 1.66 -15.54 -20.90
CA PRO A 278 1.41 -16.82 -20.25
C PRO A 278 2.47 -17.88 -20.57
N ARG A 279 2.98 -17.91 -21.82
CA ARG A 279 4.03 -18.90 -22.20
C ARG A 279 5.37 -18.60 -21.55
N GLY A 280 5.76 -17.33 -21.46
CA GLY A 280 7.01 -16.93 -20.81
C GLY A 280 7.00 -17.24 -19.31
N LEU A 281 5.92 -16.89 -18.61
CA LEU A 281 5.75 -17.20 -17.19
C LEU A 281 5.78 -18.71 -16.92
N ARG A 282 5.07 -19.50 -17.73
CA ARG A 282 5.11 -20.98 -17.63
C ARG A 282 6.51 -21.54 -17.86
N ALA A 283 7.26 -21.02 -18.84
CA ALA A 283 8.62 -21.43 -19.10
C ALA A 283 9.58 -21.11 -17.92
N ILE A 284 9.39 -19.96 -17.27
CA ILE A 284 10.12 -19.59 -16.05
C ILE A 284 9.79 -20.59 -14.92
N ALA A 285 8.50 -20.86 -14.68
CA ALA A 285 8.06 -21.78 -13.64
C ALA A 285 8.57 -23.20 -13.86
N GLN A 286 8.51 -23.71 -15.10
CA GLN A 286 9.04 -25.02 -15.46
C GLN A 286 10.54 -25.12 -15.27
N ARG A 287 11.31 -24.09 -15.65
CA ARG A 287 12.75 -24.06 -15.41
C ARG A 287 13.08 -24.07 -13.91
N VAL A 288 12.36 -23.29 -13.12
CA VAL A 288 12.52 -23.25 -11.66
C VAL A 288 12.22 -24.63 -11.06
N HIS A 289 11.13 -25.26 -11.46
CA HIS A 289 10.78 -26.62 -11.01
C HIS A 289 11.84 -27.65 -11.41
N LEU A 290 12.35 -27.58 -12.65
CA LEU A 290 13.41 -28.47 -13.11
C LEU A 290 14.71 -28.30 -12.31
N HIS A 291 15.07 -27.06 -11.93
CA HIS A 291 16.23 -26.82 -11.07
C HIS A 291 16.04 -27.42 -9.68
N ALA A 292 14.84 -27.29 -9.08
CA ALA A 292 14.49 -27.91 -7.80
C ALA A 292 14.61 -29.43 -7.86
N ALA A 293 14.10 -30.03 -8.91
CA ALA A 293 14.14 -31.47 -9.15
C ALA A 293 15.57 -31.99 -9.31
N ARG A 294 16.37 -31.33 -10.13
CA ARG A 294 17.77 -31.68 -10.35
C ARG A 294 18.57 -31.59 -9.04
N LEU A 295 18.32 -30.57 -8.24
CA LEU A 295 18.94 -30.44 -6.93
C LEU A 295 18.49 -31.54 -5.97
N ALA A 296 17.18 -31.81 -5.89
CA ALA A 296 16.62 -32.85 -5.04
C ALA A 296 17.24 -34.23 -5.35
N ASN A 297 17.28 -34.64 -6.62
CA ASN A 297 17.86 -35.92 -7.04
C ASN A 297 19.38 -35.99 -6.74
N SER A 298 20.10 -34.87 -6.92
CA SER A 298 21.53 -34.82 -6.62
C SER A 298 21.82 -34.95 -5.13
N LEU A 299 21.01 -34.31 -4.29
CA LEU A 299 21.14 -34.40 -2.84
C LEU A 299 20.73 -35.80 -2.32
N GLU A 300 19.65 -36.36 -2.86
CA GLU A 300 19.20 -37.71 -2.52
C GLU A 300 20.26 -38.77 -2.85
N ALA A 301 20.89 -38.70 -4.02
CA ALA A 301 22.02 -39.55 -4.40
C ALA A 301 23.23 -39.39 -3.46
N GLY A 302 23.39 -38.21 -2.86
CA GLY A 302 24.37 -37.91 -1.81
C GLY A 302 23.97 -38.31 -0.40
N GLY A 303 22.79 -38.93 -0.22
CA GLY A 303 22.26 -39.36 1.09
C GLY A 303 21.49 -38.26 1.86
N PHE A 304 21.02 -37.22 1.19
CA PHE A 304 20.22 -36.13 1.74
C PHE A 304 18.87 -36.08 1.03
N ALA A 305 18.01 -37.08 1.23
CA ALA A 305 16.69 -37.13 0.60
C ALA A 305 15.81 -35.97 1.07
N PRO A 306 15.02 -35.32 0.16
CA PRO A 306 14.00 -34.35 0.53
C PRO A 306 12.98 -34.96 1.48
N LEU A 307 12.47 -34.15 2.42
CA LEU A 307 11.44 -34.58 3.36
C LEU A 307 10.09 -34.75 2.68
N THR A 308 9.85 -34.09 1.57
CA THR A 308 8.63 -34.17 0.75
C THR A 308 8.99 -34.69 -0.65
N GLN A 309 8.14 -35.56 -1.21
CA GLN A 309 8.33 -36.12 -2.55
C GLN A 309 7.68 -35.27 -3.65
N ILE A 310 6.74 -34.39 -3.26
CA ILE A 310 5.99 -33.52 -4.14
C ILE A 310 6.27 -32.10 -3.72
N TYR A 311 6.88 -31.32 -4.61
CA TYR A 311 7.29 -29.93 -4.37
C TYR A 311 7.25 -29.13 -5.68
N PHE A 312 7.29 -27.80 -5.58
CA PHE A 312 7.41 -26.93 -6.75
C PHE A 312 8.87 -26.43 -6.92
N ASP A 313 9.34 -25.56 -6.04
CA ASP A 313 10.63 -24.85 -6.14
C ASP A 313 11.48 -24.94 -4.86
N THR A 314 10.91 -25.46 -3.81
CA THR A 314 11.51 -25.49 -2.48
C THR A 314 11.61 -26.94 -2.01
N ILE A 315 12.76 -27.31 -1.48
CA ILE A 315 13.00 -28.60 -0.85
C ILE A 315 13.56 -28.39 0.55
N THR A 316 13.20 -29.27 1.48
CA THR A 316 13.78 -29.31 2.82
C THR A 316 14.43 -30.66 3.03
N VAL A 317 15.68 -30.67 3.50
CA VAL A 317 16.45 -31.89 3.71
C VAL A 317 16.94 -32.01 5.15
N LYS A 318 16.96 -33.23 5.69
CA LYS A 318 17.54 -33.50 6.99
C LYS A 318 19.04 -33.75 6.87
N VAL A 319 19.86 -32.98 7.59
CA VAL A 319 21.33 -33.00 7.50
C VAL A 319 22.02 -33.39 8.80
N GLY A 320 21.28 -33.51 9.91
CA GLY A 320 21.80 -33.84 11.22
C GLY A 320 22.90 -32.88 11.68
N ALA A 321 23.89 -33.37 12.36
CA ALA A 321 25.02 -32.58 12.85
C ALA A 321 25.87 -31.90 11.76
N LYS A 322 25.57 -32.13 10.48
CA LYS A 322 26.27 -31.47 9.35
C LYS A 322 25.73 -30.08 9.02
N GLN A 323 24.61 -29.64 9.60
CA GLN A 323 23.92 -28.40 9.27
C GLN A 323 24.84 -27.19 9.26
N SER A 324 25.48 -26.86 10.38
CA SER A 324 26.37 -25.68 10.46
C SER A 324 27.51 -25.70 9.45
N ARG A 325 28.09 -26.89 9.20
CA ARG A 325 29.17 -27.06 8.20
C ARG A 325 28.66 -26.78 6.79
N ILE A 326 27.49 -27.30 6.43
CA ILE A 326 26.90 -27.14 5.10
C ILE A 326 26.50 -25.66 4.89
N MET A 327 25.86 -25.03 5.88
CA MET A 327 25.50 -23.63 5.83
C MET A 327 26.74 -22.74 5.62
N ALA A 328 27.80 -22.94 6.41
CA ALA A 328 29.05 -22.20 6.24
C ALA A 328 29.71 -22.44 4.89
N ALA A 329 29.65 -23.68 4.36
CA ALA A 329 30.20 -24.02 3.05
C ALA A 329 29.43 -23.37 1.89
N ALA A 330 28.11 -23.21 2.01
CA ALA A 330 27.27 -22.49 1.07
C ALA A 330 27.56 -20.98 1.09
N VAL A 331 27.63 -20.36 2.27
CA VAL A 331 28.01 -18.95 2.43
C VAL A 331 29.39 -18.67 1.84
N ALA A 332 30.37 -19.54 2.05
CA ALA A 332 31.70 -19.42 1.43
C ALA A 332 31.68 -19.46 -0.10
N ARG A 333 30.59 -19.95 -0.72
CA ARG A 333 30.34 -19.99 -2.16
C ARG A 333 29.39 -18.89 -2.64
N GLY A 334 29.04 -17.96 -1.78
CA GLY A 334 28.15 -16.84 -2.12
C GLY A 334 26.66 -17.17 -2.09
N ILE A 335 26.24 -18.24 -1.39
CA ILE A 335 24.85 -18.70 -1.35
C ILE A 335 24.33 -18.74 0.08
N ASN A 336 23.14 -18.19 0.31
CA ASN A 336 22.39 -18.31 1.54
C ASN A 336 21.32 -19.41 1.43
N LEU A 337 21.39 -20.39 2.30
CA LEU A 337 20.37 -21.42 2.50
C LEU A 337 19.50 -21.05 3.72
N ARG A 338 18.34 -21.66 3.84
CA ARG A 338 17.43 -21.45 4.98
C ARG A 338 17.76 -22.41 6.13
N ASP A 339 18.01 -21.86 7.32
CA ASP A 339 18.00 -22.63 8.56
C ASP A 339 16.55 -22.92 8.98
N VAL A 340 16.14 -24.18 8.94
CA VAL A 340 14.78 -24.59 9.34
C VAL A 340 14.76 -25.10 10.80
N GLY A 341 15.90 -25.06 11.47
CA GLY A 341 16.08 -25.63 12.80
C GLY A 341 16.08 -27.15 12.83
N GLN A 342 16.31 -27.73 14.01
CA GLN A 342 16.23 -29.18 14.23
C GLN A 342 16.97 -30.03 13.18
N ASP A 343 18.20 -29.63 12.85
CA ASP A 343 19.06 -30.38 11.91
C ASP A 343 18.59 -30.42 10.44
N ARG A 344 17.78 -29.43 10.00
CA ARG A 344 17.21 -29.35 8.65
C ARG A 344 17.64 -28.08 7.92
N ILE A 345 17.78 -28.19 6.58
CA ILE A 345 18.06 -27.05 5.69
C ILE A 345 16.97 -26.99 4.64
N GLY A 346 16.41 -25.81 4.45
CA GLY A 346 15.55 -25.44 3.34
C GLY A 346 16.34 -24.84 2.19
N ILE A 347 15.96 -25.14 0.96
CA ILE A 347 16.61 -24.68 -0.26
C ILE A 347 15.52 -24.30 -1.25
N SER A 348 15.41 -23.02 -1.57
CA SER A 348 14.47 -22.52 -2.56
C SER A 348 15.22 -22.04 -3.80
N VAL A 349 14.79 -22.50 -4.95
CA VAL A 349 15.33 -22.05 -6.25
C VAL A 349 14.34 -21.08 -6.88
N ASP A 350 14.85 -20.17 -7.72
CA ASP A 350 14.07 -19.09 -8.30
C ASP A 350 14.51 -18.75 -9.73
N GLU A 351 13.98 -17.66 -10.29
CA GLU A 351 14.24 -17.26 -11.67
C GLU A 351 15.71 -17.01 -11.96
N VAL A 352 16.48 -16.50 -10.97
CA VAL A 352 17.91 -16.18 -11.14
C VAL A 352 18.83 -17.36 -10.87
N THR A 353 18.30 -18.47 -10.42
CA THR A 353 19.09 -19.69 -10.15
C THR A 353 19.68 -20.25 -11.43
N THR A 354 21.00 -20.53 -11.42
CA THR A 354 21.75 -21.08 -12.54
C THR A 354 22.32 -22.45 -12.20
N GLU A 355 22.79 -23.19 -13.21
CA GLU A 355 23.51 -24.46 -12.99
C GLU A 355 24.73 -24.31 -12.09
N ALA A 356 25.45 -23.19 -12.20
CA ALA A 356 26.59 -22.90 -11.33
C ALA A 356 26.18 -22.80 -9.86
N HIS A 357 24.99 -22.21 -9.59
CA HIS A 357 24.44 -22.13 -8.24
C HIS A 357 24.06 -23.51 -7.71
N LEU A 358 23.42 -24.36 -8.54
CA LEU A 358 23.09 -25.75 -8.15
C LEU A 358 24.36 -26.55 -7.85
N ALA A 359 25.40 -26.42 -8.70
CA ALA A 359 26.66 -27.08 -8.47
C ALA A 359 27.32 -26.64 -7.15
N ALA A 360 27.31 -25.34 -6.85
CA ALA A 360 27.86 -24.80 -5.62
C ALA A 360 27.11 -25.28 -4.36
N VAL A 361 25.78 -25.44 -4.44
CA VAL A 361 24.98 -26.06 -3.37
C VAL A 361 25.38 -27.53 -3.19
N CYS A 362 25.42 -28.32 -4.27
CA CYS A 362 25.83 -29.72 -4.22
C CYS A 362 27.23 -29.89 -3.62
N GLU A 363 28.18 -29.03 -4.01
CA GLU A 363 29.53 -29.02 -3.42
C GLU A 363 29.51 -28.72 -1.90
N ALA A 364 28.64 -27.80 -1.43
CA ALA A 364 28.50 -27.50 0.00
C ALA A 364 28.02 -28.75 0.78
N PHE A 365 27.17 -29.56 0.17
CA PHE A 365 26.72 -30.85 0.71
C PHE A 365 27.77 -31.97 0.54
N GLY A 366 28.73 -31.81 -0.35
CA GLY A 366 29.77 -32.82 -0.68
C GLY A 366 29.26 -33.88 -1.64
N THR A 367 28.34 -33.52 -2.54
CA THR A 367 27.76 -34.41 -3.56
C THR A 367 27.93 -33.80 -4.96
N PRO A 368 28.05 -34.59 -6.03
CA PRO A 368 28.08 -34.03 -7.38
C PRO A 368 26.69 -33.60 -7.86
N LEU A 369 26.61 -32.56 -8.70
CA LEU A 369 25.39 -32.23 -9.43
C LEU A 369 25.19 -33.28 -10.54
N LEU A 370 24.02 -33.92 -10.60
CA LEU A 370 23.67 -34.88 -11.63
C LEU A 370 23.30 -34.21 -12.94
N ASP A 371 23.69 -34.80 -14.08
CA ASP A 371 23.37 -34.28 -15.42
C ASP A 371 21.96 -34.62 -15.87
N THR A 372 21.43 -35.75 -15.40
CA THR A 372 20.08 -36.24 -15.76
C THR A 372 19.16 -36.23 -14.54
N VAL A 373 17.90 -35.91 -14.76
CA VAL A 373 16.85 -35.85 -13.76
C VAL A 373 15.78 -36.88 -14.14
N GLU A 374 15.41 -37.73 -13.20
CA GLU A 374 14.05 -38.28 -13.26
C GLU A 374 13.11 -37.13 -12.94
N GLU A 375 12.25 -36.74 -13.88
CA GLU A 375 11.30 -35.68 -13.66
C GLU A 375 10.45 -35.99 -12.43
N PRO A 376 10.45 -35.14 -11.39
CA PRO A 376 9.53 -35.32 -10.29
C PRO A 376 8.13 -35.12 -10.85
N SER A 377 7.31 -36.13 -10.73
CA SER A 377 5.92 -36.01 -11.19
C SER A 377 5.11 -35.25 -10.15
N ILE A 378 4.82 -33.96 -10.40
CA ILE A 378 3.67 -33.34 -9.76
C ILE A 378 2.45 -34.16 -10.22
N PRO A 379 1.64 -34.70 -9.28
CA PRO A 379 0.47 -35.50 -9.66
C PRO A 379 -0.46 -34.71 -10.59
N ASP A 380 -1.03 -35.38 -11.58
CA ASP A 380 -1.95 -34.75 -12.55
C ASP A 380 -3.08 -33.97 -11.88
N ALA A 381 -3.58 -34.45 -10.74
CA ALA A 381 -4.62 -33.78 -9.95
C ALA A 381 -4.19 -32.39 -9.42
N LEU A 382 -2.88 -32.11 -9.35
CA LEU A 382 -2.31 -30.82 -8.91
C LEU A 382 -1.83 -29.97 -10.08
N LEU A 383 -1.87 -30.47 -11.30
CA LEU A 383 -1.51 -29.70 -12.49
C LEU A 383 -2.66 -28.77 -12.91
N ARG A 384 -2.28 -27.62 -13.44
CA ARG A 384 -3.22 -26.68 -14.02
C ARG A 384 -3.71 -27.14 -15.39
N GLU A 385 -5.01 -27.26 -15.54
CA GLU A 385 -5.67 -27.63 -16.79
C GLU A 385 -6.24 -26.40 -17.52
N THR A 386 -6.52 -25.32 -16.81
CA THR A 386 -7.18 -24.12 -17.36
C THR A 386 -6.18 -23.18 -18.04
N GLU A 387 -6.64 -22.51 -19.09
CA GLU A 387 -5.92 -21.37 -19.66
C GLU A 387 -5.96 -20.17 -18.70
N TYR A 388 -4.97 -19.29 -18.80
CA TYR A 388 -4.86 -18.05 -18.02
C TYR A 388 -4.20 -16.95 -18.84
N LEU A 389 -4.37 -15.71 -18.44
CA LEU A 389 -3.87 -14.51 -19.14
C LEU A 389 -4.26 -14.55 -20.63
N THR A 390 -5.52 -14.86 -20.90
CA THR A 390 -6.05 -15.00 -22.27
C THR A 390 -6.33 -13.65 -22.92
N HIS A 391 -6.48 -12.57 -22.13
CA HIS A 391 -6.71 -11.23 -22.65
C HIS A 391 -5.54 -10.77 -23.53
N PRO A 392 -5.79 -10.12 -24.71
CA PRO A 392 -4.76 -9.71 -25.66
C PRO A 392 -3.62 -8.90 -25.07
N ILE A 393 -3.83 -8.11 -24.00
CA ILE A 393 -2.79 -7.32 -23.36
C ILE A 393 -1.59 -8.19 -22.93
N PHE A 394 -1.81 -9.45 -22.54
CA PHE A 394 -0.77 -10.39 -22.16
C PHE A 394 -0.13 -11.12 -23.35
N HIS A 395 -0.55 -10.80 -24.58
CA HIS A 395 -0.02 -11.35 -25.84
C HIS A 395 0.63 -10.28 -26.72
N MET A 396 0.55 -9.02 -26.31
CA MET A 396 1.11 -7.84 -26.98
C MET A 396 2.28 -7.27 -26.18
N ASN A 397 2.99 -6.30 -26.76
CA ASN A 397 4.04 -5.51 -26.09
C ASN A 397 5.19 -6.36 -25.49
N ARG A 398 5.59 -7.41 -26.20
CA ARG A 398 6.65 -8.34 -25.76
C ARG A 398 8.04 -7.97 -26.23
N ALA A 399 8.16 -7.18 -27.30
CA ALA A 399 9.42 -6.59 -27.69
C ALA A 399 9.69 -5.37 -26.81
N GLU A 400 10.95 -5.13 -26.44
CA GLU A 400 11.34 -4.03 -25.57
C GLU A 400 10.86 -2.68 -26.11
N SER A 401 10.93 -2.47 -27.44
CA SER A 401 10.44 -1.25 -28.07
C SER A 401 8.92 -1.06 -27.96
N GLU A 402 8.15 -2.15 -28.06
CA GLU A 402 6.69 -2.13 -27.89
C GLU A 402 6.33 -1.83 -26.44
N MET A 403 7.04 -2.48 -25.51
CA MET A 403 6.85 -2.28 -24.06
C MET A 403 7.14 -0.85 -23.63
N MET A 404 8.26 -0.27 -24.11
CA MET A 404 8.57 1.14 -23.85
C MET A 404 7.50 2.09 -24.36
N ARG A 405 6.98 1.85 -25.56
CA ARG A 405 5.89 2.66 -26.14
C ARG A 405 4.58 2.48 -25.37
N TYR A 406 4.28 1.27 -24.87
CA TYR A 406 3.11 1.03 -24.05
C TYR A 406 3.20 1.78 -22.73
N MET A 407 4.29 1.63 -21.97
CA MET A 407 4.51 2.36 -20.73
C MET A 407 4.45 3.89 -20.92
N ARG A 408 5.00 4.40 -22.03
CA ARG A 408 4.94 5.82 -22.39
C ARG A 408 3.50 6.28 -22.63
N ARG A 409 2.71 5.54 -23.41
CA ARG A 409 1.30 5.86 -23.64
C ARG A 409 0.49 5.89 -22.36
N LEU A 410 0.78 5.00 -21.41
CA LEU A 410 0.12 5.01 -20.11
C LEU A 410 0.49 6.28 -19.31
N SER A 411 1.77 6.54 -19.14
CA SER A 411 2.25 7.70 -18.35
C SER A 411 1.83 9.05 -18.94
N ASP A 412 1.71 9.16 -20.26
CA ASP A 412 1.27 10.39 -20.92
C ASP A 412 -0.19 10.78 -20.64
N ARG A 413 -1.02 9.80 -20.22
CA ARG A 413 -2.41 10.01 -19.83
C ARG A 413 -2.60 10.52 -18.41
N ASP A 414 -1.54 10.57 -17.63
CA ASP A 414 -1.60 10.83 -16.20
C ASP A 414 -0.94 12.15 -15.82
N LEU A 415 -1.40 12.74 -14.71
CA LEU A 415 -0.70 13.79 -14.02
C LEU A 415 0.15 13.23 -12.88
N ALA A 416 1.41 13.66 -12.80
CA ALA A 416 2.36 13.36 -11.75
C ALA A 416 3.20 14.61 -11.47
N LEU A 417 4.03 14.60 -10.42
CA LEU A 417 4.78 15.81 -10.01
C LEU A 417 5.83 16.27 -11.03
N ASP A 418 6.26 15.41 -11.94
CA ASP A 418 7.16 15.79 -13.03
C ASP A 418 6.48 16.63 -14.12
N ARG A 419 5.14 16.76 -14.04
CA ARG A 419 4.33 17.52 -14.99
C ARG A 419 3.74 18.80 -14.38
N ALA A 420 3.24 18.73 -13.15
CA ALA A 420 2.63 19.86 -12.45
C ALA A 420 2.58 19.60 -10.94
N MET A 421 2.39 20.66 -10.15
CA MET A 421 2.09 20.58 -8.73
C MET A 421 0.83 19.74 -8.49
N ILE A 422 0.87 18.94 -7.42
CA ILE A 422 -0.29 18.18 -6.90
C ILE A 422 -0.62 18.74 -5.51
N PRO A 423 -1.51 19.74 -5.40
CA PRO A 423 -1.75 20.48 -4.15
C PRO A 423 -2.70 19.73 -3.19
N LEU A 424 -2.46 18.45 -2.95
CA LEU A 424 -3.31 17.61 -2.11
C LEU A 424 -3.00 17.77 -0.63
N GLY A 425 -3.87 18.41 0.11
CA GLY A 425 -3.87 18.39 1.58
C GLY A 425 -4.65 17.16 2.12
N SER A 426 -4.25 16.49 3.12
CA SER A 426 -2.95 16.47 3.83
C SER A 426 -2.09 15.29 3.33
N CYS A 427 -1.83 15.23 2.03
CA CYS A 427 -1.10 14.12 1.40
C CYS A 427 0.39 14.43 1.24
N THR A 428 0.79 15.70 1.32
CA THR A 428 2.17 16.17 1.17
C THR A 428 2.82 15.60 -0.10
N MET A 429 2.34 16.04 -1.25
CA MET A 429 2.87 15.63 -2.54
C MET A 429 4.16 16.38 -2.84
N LYS A 430 5.24 15.93 -2.21
CA LYS A 430 6.56 16.54 -2.30
C LYS A 430 7.38 15.87 -3.39
N LEU A 431 7.94 16.67 -4.32
CA LEU A 431 8.91 16.17 -5.29
C LEU A 431 10.26 15.98 -4.61
N ASN A 432 10.78 14.76 -4.62
CA ASN A 432 12.09 14.42 -4.11
C ASN A 432 13.21 14.70 -5.12
N ALA A 433 14.43 14.89 -4.63
CA ALA A 433 15.60 15.00 -5.50
C ALA A 433 15.94 13.65 -6.16
N ALA A 434 16.38 13.66 -7.42
CA ALA A 434 16.73 12.44 -8.15
C ALA A 434 17.79 11.61 -7.43
N VAL A 435 18.75 12.24 -6.76
CA VAL A 435 19.81 11.57 -6.01
C VAL A 435 19.29 10.76 -4.82
N GLU A 436 18.14 11.13 -4.26
CA GLU A 436 17.51 10.40 -3.15
C GLU A 436 16.92 9.07 -3.62
N MET A 437 16.50 8.98 -4.87
CA MET A 437 15.96 7.76 -5.48
C MET A 437 17.04 6.78 -5.93
N MET A 438 18.25 7.22 -6.25
CA MET A 438 19.29 6.37 -6.83
C MET A 438 19.58 5.09 -6.04
N PRO A 439 19.63 5.10 -4.69
CA PRO A 439 19.97 3.91 -3.91
C PRO A 439 18.99 2.75 -4.03
N ILE A 440 17.73 2.99 -4.40
CA ILE A 440 16.68 1.94 -4.40
C ILE A 440 16.95 0.83 -5.43
N THR A 441 17.71 1.12 -6.48
CA THR A 441 18.07 0.18 -7.54
C THR A 441 19.49 -0.34 -7.41
N TRP A 442 20.24 0.08 -6.39
CA TRP A 442 21.55 -0.50 -6.13
C TRP A 442 21.42 -1.91 -5.58
N PRO A 443 22.19 -2.88 -6.09
CA PRO A 443 22.10 -4.28 -5.65
C PRO A 443 22.23 -4.44 -4.12
N GLU A 444 23.08 -3.62 -3.49
CA GLU A 444 23.33 -3.66 -2.05
C GLU A 444 22.12 -3.23 -1.20
N PHE A 445 21.13 -2.56 -1.79
CA PHE A 445 19.87 -2.25 -1.13
C PHE A 445 18.70 -3.08 -1.71
N GLY A 446 18.59 -3.16 -3.03
CA GLY A 446 17.48 -3.86 -3.69
C GLY A 446 17.60 -5.39 -3.67
N GLY A 447 18.82 -5.93 -3.59
CA GLY A 447 19.08 -7.36 -3.77
C GLY A 447 19.18 -8.20 -2.50
N LEU A 448 19.00 -7.63 -1.30
CA LEU A 448 19.09 -8.39 -0.05
C LEU A 448 17.76 -9.04 0.30
N HIS A 449 17.84 -10.29 0.74
CA HIS A 449 16.71 -11.00 1.32
C HIS A 449 16.43 -10.49 2.75
N PRO A 450 15.15 -10.33 3.19
CA PRO A 450 14.81 -9.81 4.53
C PRO A 450 15.35 -10.65 5.67
N PHE A 451 15.58 -11.94 5.44
CA PHE A 451 16.08 -12.89 6.43
C PHE A 451 17.55 -13.29 6.14
N ALA A 452 18.28 -12.47 5.40
CA ALA A 452 19.71 -12.67 5.22
C ALA A 452 20.46 -12.56 6.56
N PRO A 453 21.58 -13.29 6.77
CA PRO A 453 22.40 -13.17 7.96
C PRO A 453 22.78 -11.72 8.28
N GLN A 454 22.74 -11.32 9.53
CA GLN A 454 22.95 -9.92 9.96
C GLN A 454 24.32 -9.36 9.54
N ASP A 455 25.37 -10.19 9.50
CA ASP A 455 26.72 -9.80 9.06
C ASP A 455 26.80 -9.46 7.55
N GLN A 456 25.75 -9.82 6.81
CA GLN A 456 25.61 -9.47 5.39
C GLN A 456 24.81 -8.18 5.19
N ALA A 457 24.08 -7.71 6.19
CA ALA A 457 23.22 -6.53 6.17
C ALA A 457 23.73 -5.41 7.08
N GLU A 458 25.05 -5.35 7.38
CA GLU A 458 25.65 -4.35 8.27
C GLU A 458 25.37 -2.91 7.83
N GLY A 459 25.36 -2.66 6.50
CA GLY A 459 25.04 -1.34 5.97
C GLY A 459 23.60 -0.93 6.23
N TYR A 460 22.64 -1.85 6.12
CA TYR A 460 21.26 -1.63 6.53
C TYR A 460 21.14 -1.37 8.03
N ALA A 461 21.78 -2.18 8.86
CA ALA A 461 21.74 -2.02 10.32
C ALA A 461 22.25 -0.62 10.73
N GLN A 462 23.35 -0.15 10.15
CA GLN A 462 23.89 1.19 10.42
C GLN A 462 22.97 2.31 9.92
N MET A 463 22.38 2.16 8.74
CA MET A 463 21.46 3.15 8.19
C MET A 463 20.17 3.22 9.01
N LEU A 464 19.61 2.08 9.39
CA LEU A 464 18.38 2.00 10.19
C LEU A 464 18.59 2.61 11.59
N ALA A 465 19.72 2.32 12.24
CA ALA A 465 20.06 2.92 13.53
C ALA A 465 20.18 4.45 13.41
N ALA A 466 20.94 4.95 12.44
CA ALA A 466 21.12 6.38 12.23
C ALA A 466 19.79 7.08 11.85
N LEU A 467 18.96 6.46 11.01
CA LEU A 467 17.65 7.00 10.67
C LEU A 467 16.72 7.04 11.89
N SER A 468 16.74 6.00 12.73
CA SER A 468 16.02 5.97 14.00
C SER A 468 16.45 7.13 14.92
N ASP A 469 17.77 7.33 15.09
CA ASP A 469 18.30 8.43 15.89
C ASP A 469 17.86 9.80 15.36
N TYR A 470 17.89 10.00 14.04
CA TYR A 470 17.44 11.26 13.42
C TYR A 470 15.95 11.50 13.67
N LEU A 471 15.13 10.46 13.49
CA LEU A 471 13.68 10.59 13.71
C LEU A 471 13.34 10.81 15.19
N CYS A 472 14.05 10.17 16.12
CA CYS A 472 13.94 10.44 17.55
C CYS A 472 14.29 11.89 17.88
N GLU A 473 15.41 12.40 17.36
CA GLU A 473 15.82 13.80 17.57
C GLU A 473 14.78 14.79 16.99
N ILE A 474 14.25 14.52 15.80
CA ILE A 474 13.24 15.37 15.13
C ILE A 474 11.94 15.41 15.92
N THR A 475 11.52 14.28 16.50
CA THR A 475 10.18 14.13 17.10
C THR A 475 10.15 14.22 18.61
N GLY A 476 11.30 14.08 19.30
CA GLY A 476 11.38 14.06 20.76
C GLY A 476 10.93 12.75 21.39
N TYR A 477 10.89 11.66 20.61
CA TYR A 477 10.66 10.32 21.12
C TYR A 477 11.97 9.62 21.51
N ASP A 478 11.85 8.54 22.27
CA ASP A 478 12.98 7.81 22.86
C ASP A 478 13.35 6.54 22.08
N ALA A 479 12.40 6.00 21.30
CA ALA A 479 12.60 4.81 20.48
C ALA A 479 11.73 4.83 19.22
N MET A 480 12.20 4.14 18.14
CA MET A 480 11.51 3.99 16.88
C MET A 480 11.37 2.52 16.47
N SER A 481 10.24 2.19 15.83
CA SER A 481 10.10 0.95 15.05
C SER A 481 9.91 1.30 13.57
N MET A 482 10.77 0.72 12.72
CA MET A 482 10.70 0.86 11.26
C MET A 482 9.84 -0.23 10.59
N GLN A 483 9.15 -1.05 11.38
CA GLN A 483 8.40 -2.20 10.84
C GLN A 483 7.10 -1.81 10.11
N PRO A 484 6.28 -0.83 10.55
CA PRO A 484 5.03 -0.53 9.86
C PRO A 484 5.26 -0.04 8.43
N ASN A 485 4.67 -0.72 7.46
CA ASN A 485 4.85 -0.51 6.02
C ASN A 485 3.75 0.36 5.37
N SER A 486 3.00 1.09 6.18
CA SER A 486 2.08 2.15 5.77
C SER A 486 1.71 3.02 6.97
N GLY A 487 1.12 4.20 6.74
CA GLY A 487 0.61 5.05 7.82
C GLY A 487 -0.45 4.35 8.65
N ALA A 488 -1.43 3.72 8.02
CA ALA A 488 -2.48 2.96 8.70
C ALA A 488 -1.90 1.81 9.54
N GLN A 489 -0.85 1.15 9.06
CA GLN A 489 -0.15 0.11 9.81
C GLN A 489 0.62 0.70 11.00
N GLY A 490 1.15 1.92 10.85
CA GLY A 490 1.74 2.69 11.97
C GLY A 490 0.69 3.05 13.03
N GLU A 491 -0.50 3.49 12.62
CA GLU A 491 -1.62 3.72 13.55
C GLU A 491 -1.94 2.45 14.36
N TYR A 492 -2.12 1.36 13.67
CA TYR A 492 -2.42 0.06 14.29
C TYR A 492 -1.30 -0.40 15.24
N ALA A 493 -0.04 -0.32 14.81
CA ALA A 493 1.11 -0.67 15.62
C ALA A 493 1.22 0.19 16.89
N GLY A 494 1.00 1.50 16.79
CA GLY A 494 1.03 2.42 17.93
C GLY A 494 -0.07 2.12 18.95
N LEU A 495 -1.27 1.83 18.49
CA LEU A 495 -2.39 1.44 19.37
C LEU A 495 -2.19 0.06 20.01
N LEU A 496 -1.62 -0.90 19.28
CA LEU A 496 -1.22 -2.19 19.86
C LEU A 496 -0.14 -2.03 20.93
N THR A 497 0.81 -1.11 20.72
CA THR A 497 1.84 -0.78 21.70
C THR A 497 1.22 -0.21 22.99
N ILE A 498 0.24 0.69 22.88
CA ILE A 498 -0.54 1.20 24.02
C ILE A 498 -1.32 0.07 24.71
N ALA A 499 -2.00 -0.79 23.94
CA ALA A 499 -2.76 -1.90 24.49
C ALA A 499 -1.87 -2.88 25.24
N ALA A 500 -0.70 -3.24 24.69
CA ALA A 500 0.27 -4.11 25.33
C ALA A 500 0.83 -3.51 26.63
N TYR A 501 1.10 -2.19 26.64
CA TYR A 501 1.50 -1.47 27.87
C TYR A 501 0.43 -1.59 28.97
N HIS A 502 -0.85 -1.35 28.67
CA HIS A 502 -1.93 -1.49 29.63
C HIS A 502 -2.09 -2.95 30.11
N GLN A 503 -2.04 -3.92 29.19
CA GLN A 503 -2.12 -5.34 29.53
C GLN A 503 -0.99 -5.79 30.47
N ALA A 504 0.26 -5.38 30.21
CA ALA A 504 1.40 -5.73 31.05
C ALA A 504 1.29 -5.17 32.49
N ARG A 505 0.48 -4.13 32.70
CA ARG A 505 0.19 -3.55 34.01
C ARG A 505 -1.05 -4.16 34.68
N GLY A 506 -1.75 -5.09 34.00
CA GLY A 506 -2.99 -5.66 34.49
C GLY A 506 -4.24 -4.80 34.23
N ASP A 507 -4.11 -3.72 33.47
CA ASP A 507 -5.16 -2.74 33.19
C ASP A 507 -6.03 -3.15 31.97
N HIS A 508 -6.45 -4.42 31.89
CA HIS A 508 -7.23 -4.99 30.77
C HIS A 508 -8.60 -4.30 30.55
N HIS A 509 -9.08 -3.54 31.51
CA HIS A 509 -10.33 -2.79 31.45
C HIS A 509 -10.22 -1.50 30.65
N ARG A 510 -9.01 -1.02 30.37
CA ARG A 510 -8.75 0.18 29.57
C ARG A 510 -8.93 -0.12 28.09
N LYS A 511 -10.09 0.28 27.55
CA LYS A 511 -10.47 0.01 26.15
C LYS A 511 -11.04 1.22 25.42
N ILE A 512 -11.29 2.34 26.09
CA ILE A 512 -11.87 3.52 25.46
C ILE A 512 -10.77 4.34 24.77
N CYS A 513 -11.00 4.69 23.50
CA CYS A 513 -10.19 5.61 22.72
C CYS A 513 -11.01 6.84 22.31
N LEU A 514 -10.59 8.04 22.77
CA LEU A 514 -11.23 9.30 22.37
C LEU A 514 -10.67 9.76 21.03
N ILE A 515 -11.54 10.04 20.06
CA ILE A 515 -11.13 10.42 18.70
C ILE A 515 -11.98 11.62 18.25
N PRO A 516 -11.37 12.78 17.86
CA PRO A 516 -12.11 13.89 17.30
C PRO A 516 -12.87 13.54 16.01
N VAL A 517 -14.03 14.16 15.81
CA VAL A 517 -14.86 13.96 14.62
C VAL A 517 -14.12 14.31 13.33
N SER A 518 -13.14 15.23 13.41
CA SER A 518 -12.29 15.68 12.31
C SER A 518 -11.14 14.73 11.98
N ALA A 519 -10.88 13.69 12.81
CA ALA A 519 -9.78 12.75 12.59
C ALA A 519 -9.92 12.00 11.26
N HIS A 520 -8.79 11.61 10.66
CA HIS A 520 -8.77 10.79 9.45
C HIS A 520 -9.56 9.49 9.66
N GLY A 521 -10.25 9.01 8.62
CA GLY A 521 -11.10 7.82 8.71
C GLY A 521 -10.38 6.53 9.09
N THR A 522 -9.05 6.47 8.91
CA THR A 522 -8.23 5.33 9.35
C THR A 522 -8.08 5.26 10.88
N ASN A 523 -8.12 6.40 11.60
CA ASN A 523 -7.94 6.42 13.05
C ASN A 523 -9.00 5.59 13.79
N PRO A 524 -10.33 5.80 13.60
CA PRO A 524 -11.33 4.94 14.24
C PRO A 524 -11.27 3.49 13.78
N ALA A 525 -10.91 3.23 12.51
CA ALA A 525 -10.74 1.87 12.01
C ALA A 525 -9.57 1.15 12.71
N SER A 526 -8.42 1.82 12.87
CA SER A 526 -7.23 1.29 13.55
C SER A 526 -7.51 1.03 15.05
N ALA A 527 -8.26 1.91 15.71
CA ALA A 527 -8.65 1.74 17.11
C ALA A 527 -9.52 0.50 17.31
N GLN A 528 -10.50 0.27 16.45
CA GLN A 528 -11.34 -0.92 16.46
C GLN A 528 -10.53 -2.20 16.21
N MET A 529 -9.62 -2.18 15.24
CA MET A 529 -8.73 -3.32 14.95
C MET A 529 -7.80 -3.65 16.13
N ALA A 530 -7.45 -2.65 16.95
CA ALA A 530 -6.68 -2.82 18.19
C ALA A 530 -7.55 -3.21 19.40
N GLY A 531 -8.84 -3.50 19.22
CA GLY A 531 -9.77 -3.91 20.26
C GLY A 531 -10.22 -2.78 21.20
N MET A 532 -10.14 -1.53 20.74
CA MET A 532 -10.56 -0.36 21.49
C MET A 532 -11.95 0.11 21.09
N ASP A 533 -12.71 0.60 22.06
CA ASP A 533 -14.03 1.22 21.87
C ASP A 533 -13.86 2.71 21.53
N VAL A 534 -14.32 3.11 20.36
CA VAL A 534 -14.20 4.49 19.88
C VAL A 534 -15.29 5.38 20.49
N VAL A 535 -14.88 6.46 21.14
CA VAL A 535 -15.75 7.54 21.61
C VAL A 535 -15.38 8.82 20.85
N VAL A 536 -16.32 9.30 20.04
CA VAL A 536 -16.11 10.47 19.16
C VAL A 536 -16.24 11.75 19.97
N VAL A 537 -15.26 12.66 19.83
CA VAL A 537 -15.24 13.99 20.44
C VAL A 537 -15.62 15.05 19.39
N LYS A 538 -16.43 16.03 19.78
CA LYS A 538 -16.87 17.11 18.89
C LYS A 538 -15.73 18.08 18.54
N SER A 539 -15.89 18.79 17.44
CA SER A 539 -15.10 19.99 17.11
C SER A 539 -15.87 21.24 17.49
N ALA A 540 -15.16 22.26 17.94
CA ALA A 540 -15.66 23.60 18.18
C ALA A 540 -15.90 24.34 16.83
N GLU A 541 -16.58 25.48 16.86
CA GLU A 541 -16.92 26.27 15.65
C GLU A 541 -15.67 26.77 14.88
N ASN A 542 -14.57 27.01 15.60
CA ASN A 542 -13.30 27.41 15.00
C ASN A 542 -12.49 26.26 14.42
N GLY A 543 -13.00 25.02 14.50
CA GLY A 543 -12.35 23.80 14.01
C GLY A 543 -11.44 23.10 15.01
N ASP A 544 -11.17 23.69 16.18
CA ASP A 544 -10.40 23.04 17.26
C ASP A 544 -11.20 21.86 17.86
N VAL A 545 -10.53 21.01 18.61
CA VAL A 545 -11.20 20.00 19.45
C VAL A 545 -12.04 20.74 20.53
N ASP A 546 -13.31 20.36 20.67
CA ASP A 546 -14.16 20.88 21.75
C ASP A 546 -13.65 20.36 23.10
N LEU A 547 -12.95 21.22 23.84
CA LEU A 547 -12.26 20.86 25.07
C LEU A 547 -13.24 20.50 26.21
N GLU A 548 -14.42 21.12 26.27
CA GLU A 548 -15.44 20.79 27.25
C GLU A 548 -16.01 19.38 27.00
N ASP A 549 -16.32 19.06 25.73
CA ASP A 549 -16.79 17.73 25.33
C ASP A 549 -15.69 16.68 25.55
N PHE A 550 -14.42 17.02 25.26
CA PHE A 550 -13.28 16.13 25.51
C PHE A 550 -13.14 15.79 27.00
N ARG A 551 -13.16 16.81 27.86
CA ARG A 551 -13.07 16.66 29.31
C ARG A 551 -14.21 15.81 29.86
N ALA A 552 -15.46 16.12 29.49
CA ALA A 552 -16.64 15.38 29.93
C ALA A 552 -16.57 13.89 29.52
N LYS A 553 -16.05 13.59 28.32
CA LYS A 553 -15.88 12.21 27.83
C LYS A 553 -14.73 11.47 28.51
N ALA A 554 -13.64 12.17 28.81
CA ALA A 554 -12.52 11.61 29.57
C ALA A 554 -12.96 11.26 31.00
N GLU A 555 -13.72 12.14 31.67
CA GLU A 555 -14.32 11.89 32.97
C GLU A 555 -15.30 10.70 32.97
N ALA A 556 -16.16 10.63 31.94
CA ALA A 556 -17.11 9.51 31.77
C ALA A 556 -16.42 8.17 31.48
N ALA A 557 -15.28 8.19 30.78
CA ALA A 557 -14.44 7.01 30.55
C ALA A 557 -13.73 6.57 31.85
N GLY A 558 -13.25 7.54 32.64
CA GLY A 558 -12.57 7.31 33.92
C GLY A 558 -11.37 6.38 33.75
N ASP A 559 -11.31 5.32 34.56
CA ASP A 559 -10.25 4.30 34.54
C ASP A 559 -10.30 3.38 33.32
N ARG A 560 -11.35 3.45 32.50
CA ARG A 560 -11.45 2.69 31.24
C ARG A 560 -10.77 3.42 30.06
N LEU A 561 -10.30 4.67 30.23
CA LEU A 561 -9.61 5.39 29.18
C LEU A 561 -8.28 4.73 28.86
N ALA A 562 -8.13 4.21 27.65
CA ALA A 562 -6.89 3.62 27.13
C ALA A 562 -6.02 4.65 26.41
N ALA A 563 -6.65 5.44 25.54
CA ALA A 563 -5.94 6.40 24.69
C ALA A 563 -6.84 7.53 24.20
N CYS A 564 -6.20 8.60 23.70
CA CYS A 564 -6.82 9.49 22.71
C CYS A 564 -6.00 9.47 21.44
N MET A 565 -6.65 9.67 20.28
CA MET A 565 -5.97 9.89 18.99
C MET A 565 -6.27 11.30 18.51
N ILE A 566 -5.26 12.14 18.42
CA ILE A 566 -5.36 13.53 17.95
C ILE A 566 -4.41 13.75 16.78
N THR A 567 -4.79 14.63 15.86
CA THR A 567 -3.93 15.07 14.74
C THR A 567 -3.36 16.45 15.04
N TYR A 568 -2.07 16.65 14.85
CA TYR A 568 -1.44 17.96 15.09
C TYR A 568 -0.29 18.24 14.09
N PRO A 569 -0.25 19.42 13.40
CA PRO A 569 -1.34 20.41 13.35
C PRO A 569 -2.68 19.77 12.98
N SER A 570 -3.80 20.42 13.34
CA SER A 570 -5.13 19.82 13.15
C SER A 570 -5.45 19.56 11.67
N THR A 571 -6.38 18.65 11.42
CA THR A 571 -6.90 18.39 10.06
C THR A 571 -7.57 19.61 9.42
N HIS A 572 -7.78 20.68 10.18
CA HIS A 572 -8.26 21.98 9.70
C HIS A 572 -7.13 22.91 9.24
N GLY A 573 -5.87 22.46 9.26
CA GLY A 573 -4.71 23.22 8.80
C GLY A 573 -4.23 24.28 9.80
N VAL A 574 -4.52 24.13 11.09
CA VAL A 574 -4.20 25.10 12.12
C VAL A 574 -3.46 24.48 13.31
N PHE A 575 -2.66 25.29 14.00
CA PHE A 575 -2.02 24.94 15.27
C PHE A 575 -3.00 25.20 16.42
N GLU A 576 -3.59 24.14 16.98
CA GLU A 576 -4.50 24.26 18.13
C GLU A 576 -3.75 24.64 19.41
N GLY A 577 -4.18 25.70 20.08
CA GLY A 577 -3.58 26.13 21.33
C GLY A 577 -3.80 25.19 22.50
N THR A 578 -4.83 24.37 22.46
CA THR A 578 -5.30 23.49 23.53
C THR A 578 -4.67 22.09 23.53
N VAL A 579 -3.80 21.79 22.58
CA VAL A 579 -3.23 20.43 22.41
C VAL A 579 -2.55 19.89 23.66
N ARG A 580 -1.82 20.74 24.42
CA ARG A 580 -1.17 20.33 25.68
C ARG A 580 -2.18 19.98 26.75
N GLU A 581 -3.26 20.74 26.88
CA GLU A 581 -4.34 20.46 27.83
C GLU A 581 -5.05 19.15 27.52
N ILE A 582 -5.24 18.82 26.24
CA ILE A 582 -5.78 17.53 25.80
C ILE A 582 -4.87 16.39 26.26
N CYS A 583 -3.54 16.54 26.12
CA CYS A 583 -2.57 15.57 26.61
C CYS A 583 -2.65 15.42 28.13
N GLU A 584 -2.69 16.51 28.87
CA GLU A 584 -2.78 16.53 30.34
C GLU A 584 -4.06 15.85 30.84
N ILE A 585 -5.22 16.12 30.22
CA ILE A 585 -6.50 15.48 30.56
C ILE A 585 -6.40 13.97 30.33
N THR A 586 -5.84 13.53 29.22
CA THR A 586 -5.69 12.10 28.89
C THR A 586 -4.81 11.39 29.93
N HIS A 587 -3.66 11.97 30.25
CA HIS A 587 -2.74 11.41 31.25
C HIS A 587 -3.33 11.41 32.67
N ALA A 588 -4.09 12.43 33.04
CA ALA A 588 -4.76 12.49 34.34
C ALA A 588 -5.74 11.31 34.58
N HIS A 589 -6.30 10.76 33.52
CA HIS A 589 -7.16 9.58 33.57
C HIS A 589 -6.41 8.27 33.30
N GLY A 590 -5.06 8.31 33.17
CA GLY A 590 -4.20 7.15 32.96
C GLY A 590 -4.16 6.63 31.51
N GLY A 591 -4.78 7.35 30.57
CA GLY A 591 -4.70 7.07 29.15
C GLY A 591 -3.38 7.49 28.52
N GLN A 592 -3.08 7.03 27.31
CA GLN A 592 -1.91 7.40 26.53
C GLN A 592 -2.31 8.29 25.34
N VAL A 593 -1.44 9.22 24.96
CA VAL A 593 -1.70 10.14 23.84
C VAL A 593 -1.07 9.59 22.57
N TYR A 594 -1.93 9.20 21.64
CA TYR A 594 -1.53 8.94 20.26
C TYR A 594 -1.70 10.23 19.45
N LEU A 595 -0.58 10.83 19.03
CA LEU A 595 -0.61 11.97 18.14
C LEU A 595 -0.39 11.50 16.70
N ASP A 596 -1.38 11.68 15.84
CA ASP A 596 -1.26 11.40 14.42
C ASP A 596 -0.25 12.38 13.80
N GLY A 597 0.97 11.88 13.61
CA GLY A 597 2.11 12.58 13.03
C GLY A 597 2.34 12.21 11.57
N ALA A 598 1.33 11.69 10.89
CA ALA A 598 1.41 11.33 9.47
C ALA A 598 2.02 12.45 8.62
N ASN A 599 1.66 13.70 8.92
CA ASN A 599 2.20 14.88 8.27
C ASN A 599 2.90 15.78 9.29
N LEU A 600 4.24 15.84 9.24
CA LEU A 600 5.07 16.71 10.07
C LEU A 600 5.57 17.96 9.30
N ASN A 601 4.99 18.29 8.15
CA ASN A 601 5.50 19.33 7.25
C ASN A 601 5.50 20.75 7.86
N ALA A 602 4.73 20.97 8.93
CA ALA A 602 4.73 22.22 9.69
C ALA A 602 5.44 22.11 11.05
N MET A 603 6.11 20.98 11.36
CA MET A 603 6.65 20.75 12.71
C MET A 603 8.17 20.58 12.75
N VAL A 604 8.78 19.97 11.73
CA VAL A 604 10.21 19.62 11.75
C VAL A 604 11.09 20.86 12.01
N GLY A 605 11.87 20.80 13.09
CA GLY A 605 12.74 21.88 13.52
C GLY A 605 12.04 23.07 14.22
N LEU A 606 10.70 23.03 14.36
CA LEU A 606 9.89 24.07 15.04
C LEU A 606 9.21 23.54 16.30
N SER A 607 8.69 22.32 16.28
CA SER A 607 8.08 21.69 17.45
C SER A 607 8.22 20.16 17.37
N LYS A 608 8.19 19.49 18.53
CA LYS A 608 8.38 18.04 18.63
C LYS A 608 7.16 17.40 19.29
N PRO A 609 6.53 16.39 18.67
CA PRO A 609 5.37 15.69 19.24
C PRO A 609 5.61 15.19 20.68
N GLY A 610 6.76 14.57 20.93
CA GLY A 610 7.13 14.06 22.26
C GLY A 610 7.30 15.13 23.34
N GLU A 611 7.57 16.41 22.97
CA GLU A 611 7.65 17.54 23.91
C GLU A 611 6.30 18.25 24.11
N ILE A 612 5.35 18.04 23.18
CA ILE A 612 3.98 18.54 23.32
C ILE A 612 3.23 17.74 24.38
N GLY A 613 3.52 16.46 24.54
CA GLY A 613 2.90 15.54 25.49
C GLY A 613 2.41 14.24 24.84
N ALA A 614 2.75 13.98 23.58
CA ALA A 614 2.40 12.73 22.92
C ALA A 614 3.29 11.56 23.40
N ASP A 615 2.69 10.39 23.58
CA ASP A 615 3.37 9.16 23.98
C ASP A 615 3.79 8.32 22.78
N VAL A 616 3.03 8.36 21.69
CA VAL A 616 3.32 7.68 20.45
C VAL A 616 2.81 8.48 19.25
N SER A 617 3.55 8.41 18.14
CA SER A 617 3.12 8.87 16.82
C SER A 617 3.59 7.91 15.74
N HIS A 618 2.81 7.79 14.66
CA HIS A 618 3.37 7.30 13.41
C HIS A 618 3.84 8.46 12.54
N LEU A 619 4.79 8.18 11.65
CA LEU A 619 5.38 9.14 10.74
C LEU A 619 5.24 8.59 9.31
N ASN A 620 4.53 9.29 8.42
CA ASN A 620 4.53 8.89 7.01
C ASN A 620 5.78 9.41 6.31
N LEU A 621 6.78 8.54 6.12
CA LEU A 621 8.02 8.92 5.43
C LEU A 621 7.78 9.30 3.96
N HIS A 622 6.66 8.82 3.38
CA HIS A 622 6.18 9.18 2.05
C HIS A 622 5.42 10.53 2.00
N LYS A 623 5.50 11.33 3.04
CA LYS A 623 5.03 12.72 3.13
C LYS A 623 6.21 13.64 3.40
N THR A 624 6.43 13.99 4.66
CA THR A 624 7.45 14.96 5.08
C THR A 624 8.88 14.55 4.72
N PHE A 625 9.19 13.26 4.65
CA PHE A 625 10.55 12.74 4.44
C PHE A 625 10.81 12.18 3.03
N CYS A 626 10.15 12.72 2.02
CA CYS A 626 10.46 12.60 0.60
C CYS A 626 10.33 11.23 -0.07
N ILE A 627 9.93 10.17 0.60
CA ILE A 627 9.58 8.94 -0.14
C ILE A 627 8.39 9.25 -1.05
N PRO A 628 8.45 8.98 -2.36
CA PRO A 628 7.35 9.27 -3.27
C PRO A 628 6.15 8.35 -3.02
N HIS A 629 4.95 8.81 -3.40
CA HIS A 629 3.71 8.06 -3.18
C HIS A 629 3.49 6.88 -4.14
N GLY A 630 4.32 6.73 -5.19
CA GLY A 630 4.30 5.56 -6.09
C GLY A 630 2.95 5.26 -6.74
N GLY A 631 2.20 6.29 -7.11
CA GLY A 631 0.86 6.13 -7.70
C GLY A 631 -0.23 5.71 -6.70
N GLY A 632 0.04 5.79 -5.39
CA GLY A 632 -0.85 5.38 -4.31
C GLY A 632 -0.19 4.40 -3.32
N GLY A 633 1.09 4.45 -3.20
CA GLY A 633 2.07 3.61 -2.51
C GLY A 633 3.23 3.31 -3.45
N PRO A 634 4.43 2.97 -2.98
CA PRO A 634 4.79 2.43 -1.66
C PRO A 634 4.88 3.48 -0.57
N GLY A 635 4.73 3.03 0.67
CA GLY A 635 4.82 3.87 1.85
C GLY A 635 5.49 3.20 3.03
N MET A 636 5.88 4.04 4.01
CA MET A 636 6.39 3.64 5.32
C MET A 636 5.69 4.45 6.40
N GLY A 637 5.42 3.83 7.53
CA GLY A 637 4.79 4.46 8.68
C GLY A 637 5.49 4.10 10.00
N PRO A 638 6.80 4.39 10.20
CA PRO A 638 7.48 4.13 11.46
C PRO A 638 6.71 4.72 12.64
N ILE A 639 6.78 4.07 13.79
CA ILE A 639 6.25 4.63 15.03
C ILE A 639 7.37 5.05 15.97
N GLY A 640 7.24 6.25 16.53
CA GLY A 640 8.07 6.77 17.61
C GLY A 640 7.32 6.72 18.92
N VAL A 641 7.99 6.35 20.00
CA VAL A 641 7.38 6.18 21.32
C VAL A 641 8.24 6.77 22.42
N LYS A 642 7.59 7.14 23.54
CA LYS A 642 8.28 7.50 24.79
C LYS A 642 8.84 6.23 25.45
N ALA A 643 9.85 6.39 26.29
CA ALA A 643 10.63 5.32 26.89
C ALA A 643 9.79 4.21 27.55
N HIS A 644 8.68 4.56 28.21
CA HIS A 644 7.82 3.59 28.90
C HIS A 644 7.05 2.67 27.93
N LEU A 645 6.89 3.05 26.68
CA LEU A 645 6.24 2.26 25.62
C LEU A 645 7.25 1.45 24.78
N ALA A 646 8.55 1.77 24.84
CA ALA A 646 9.58 1.13 24.03
C ALA A 646 9.63 -0.41 24.14
N PRO A 647 9.42 -1.03 25.34
CA PRO A 647 9.40 -2.50 25.47
C PRO A 647 8.25 -3.20 24.72
N TYR A 648 7.24 -2.45 24.26
CA TYR A 648 6.02 -2.98 23.63
C TYR A 648 5.97 -2.71 22.12
N LEU A 649 7.05 -2.20 21.55
CA LEU A 649 7.18 -2.02 20.09
C LEU A 649 7.05 -3.36 19.33
N PRO A 650 6.56 -3.37 18.09
CA PRO A 650 6.44 -4.59 17.32
C PRO A 650 7.75 -5.37 17.20
N GLY A 651 7.69 -6.67 17.49
CA GLY A 651 8.76 -7.63 17.28
C GLY A 651 8.63 -8.36 15.94
N HIS A 652 9.39 -9.44 15.76
CA HIS A 652 9.31 -10.30 14.58
C HIS A 652 9.89 -11.68 14.89
N PRO A 653 9.37 -12.80 14.28
CA PRO A 653 9.91 -14.14 14.52
C PRO A 653 11.41 -14.30 14.20
N GLU A 654 11.95 -13.48 13.29
CA GLU A 654 13.37 -13.45 12.91
C GLU A 654 14.22 -12.50 13.78
N LEU A 655 13.62 -11.86 14.79
CA LEU A 655 14.28 -11.00 15.75
C LEU A 655 14.09 -11.58 17.16
N ASP A 656 15.02 -11.29 18.05
CA ASP A 656 14.89 -11.67 19.47
C ASP A 656 13.89 -10.71 20.17
N SER A 657 12.61 -11.04 20.12
CA SER A 657 11.51 -10.24 20.68
C SER A 657 10.31 -11.08 21.05
N ASP A 658 9.71 -10.79 22.22
CA ASP A 658 8.47 -11.40 22.69
C ASP A 658 7.20 -10.75 22.09
N GLN A 659 7.34 -9.61 21.38
CA GLN A 659 6.21 -8.92 20.76
C GLN A 659 5.92 -9.47 19.35
N GLY A 660 4.63 -9.60 19.03
CA GLY A 660 4.21 -10.02 17.68
C GLY A 660 4.44 -8.95 16.61
N PRO A 661 4.62 -9.36 15.34
CA PRO A 661 4.84 -8.46 14.22
C PRO A 661 3.54 -7.81 13.71
N VAL A 662 3.69 -6.70 12.97
CA VAL A 662 2.60 -6.05 12.23
C VAL A 662 2.79 -6.14 10.72
N SER A 663 3.96 -6.57 10.24
CA SER A 663 4.26 -6.79 8.81
C SER A 663 5.10 -8.04 8.61
N GLY A 664 5.16 -8.54 7.37
CA GLY A 664 5.86 -9.78 7.03
C GLY A 664 7.39 -9.69 7.09
N ALA A 665 7.96 -8.50 6.99
CA ALA A 665 9.40 -8.28 7.10
C ALA A 665 9.75 -7.47 8.37
N PRO A 666 10.92 -7.70 8.96
CA PRO A 666 11.32 -7.05 10.23
C PRO A 666 11.34 -5.51 10.18
N TYR A 667 11.64 -4.95 9.00
CA TYR A 667 11.78 -3.51 8.77
C TYR A 667 10.83 -2.99 7.70
N GLY A 668 9.70 -3.66 7.49
CA GLY A 668 8.68 -3.25 6.55
C GLY A 668 9.21 -3.08 5.12
N SER A 669 8.99 -1.92 4.53
CA SER A 669 9.45 -1.58 3.17
C SER A 669 10.88 -1.01 3.19
N ALA A 670 11.86 -1.80 3.59
CA ALA A 670 13.21 -1.36 3.92
C ALA A 670 13.96 -0.69 2.75
N SER A 671 13.74 -1.12 1.50
CA SER A 671 14.51 -0.60 0.34
C SER A 671 14.21 0.85 0.00
N ILE A 672 13.13 1.44 0.52
CA ILE A 672 12.82 2.87 0.31
C ILE A 672 13.28 3.76 1.46
N LEU A 673 13.73 3.21 2.57
CA LEU A 673 14.29 3.98 3.70
C LEU A 673 15.56 4.78 3.34
N PRO A 674 16.42 4.32 2.41
CA PRO A 674 17.53 5.13 1.92
C PRO A 674 17.13 6.51 1.39
N ILE A 675 15.91 6.67 0.86
CA ILE A 675 15.38 7.94 0.36
C ILE A 675 15.29 8.96 1.51
N SER A 676 14.60 8.60 2.58
CA SER A 676 14.48 9.48 3.76
C SER A 676 15.81 9.71 4.46
N TYR A 677 16.67 8.69 4.53
CA TYR A 677 18.01 8.82 5.06
C TYR A 677 18.84 9.82 4.25
N ALA A 678 18.83 9.71 2.92
CA ALA A 678 19.53 10.64 2.03
C ALA A 678 18.98 12.07 2.16
N TYR A 679 17.64 12.23 2.17
CA TYR A 679 16.98 13.52 2.36
C TYR A 679 17.43 14.22 3.65
N ILE A 680 17.37 13.52 4.79
CA ILE A 680 17.79 14.10 6.08
C ILE A 680 19.27 14.46 6.08
N LYS A 681 20.13 13.61 5.48
CA LYS A 681 21.58 13.85 5.38
C LYS A 681 21.92 15.03 4.47
N LEU A 682 21.25 15.17 3.34
CA LEU A 682 21.47 16.26 2.40
C LEU A 682 20.99 17.61 2.95
N MET A 683 19.82 17.62 3.60
CA MET A 683 19.23 18.84 4.14
C MET A 683 19.90 19.29 5.42
N GLY A 684 20.28 18.36 6.31
CA GLY A 684 20.72 18.66 7.64
C GLY A 684 19.66 19.38 8.49
N GLY A 685 19.92 19.62 9.78
CA GLY A 685 18.93 20.24 10.66
C GLY A 685 18.48 21.64 10.20
N ALA A 686 19.41 22.45 9.68
CA ALA A 686 19.10 23.79 9.19
C ALA A 686 18.22 23.75 7.93
N GLY A 687 18.52 22.85 6.99
CA GLY A 687 17.75 22.67 5.77
C GLY A 687 16.35 22.15 6.04
N LEU A 688 16.19 21.15 6.93
CA LEU A 688 14.88 20.62 7.34
C LEU A 688 14.01 21.71 7.99
N THR A 689 14.60 22.51 8.90
CA THR A 689 13.90 23.63 9.51
C THR A 689 13.48 24.68 8.46
N GLN A 690 14.35 24.96 7.49
CA GLN A 690 14.03 25.90 6.40
C GLN A 690 12.91 25.33 5.50
N ALA A 691 12.92 24.06 5.19
CA ALA A 691 11.85 23.39 4.43
C ALA A 691 10.49 23.57 5.12
N THR A 692 10.41 23.31 6.42
CA THR A 692 9.18 23.52 7.21
C THR A 692 8.70 24.97 7.16
N LYS A 693 9.60 25.95 7.30
CA LYS A 693 9.26 27.37 7.21
C LYS A 693 8.71 27.76 5.85
N ILE A 694 9.31 27.23 4.78
CA ILE A 694 8.84 27.47 3.41
C ILE A 694 7.49 26.80 3.15
N ALA A 695 7.27 25.59 3.65
CA ALA A 695 5.96 24.91 3.54
C ALA A 695 4.84 25.75 4.16
N ILE A 696 5.05 26.28 5.38
CA ILE A 696 4.11 27.19 6.05
C ILE A 696 3.95 28.49 5.27
N LEU A 697 5.04 29.08 4.78
CA LEU A 697 5.00 30.31 4.00
C LEU A 697 4.21 30.14 2.71
N ASN A 698 4.44 29.08 1.96
CA ASN A 698 3.75 28.79 0.70
C ASN A 698 2.24 28.61 0.90
N ALA A 699 1.83 27.88 1.93
CA ALA A 699 0.40 27.73 2.25
C ALA A 699 -0.26 29.07 2.64
N ASN A 700 0.39 29.87 3.49
CA ASN A 700 -0.10 31.20 3.84
C ASN A 700 -0.09 32.17 2.65
N TYR A 701 0.86 32.05 1.72
CA TYR A 701 0.88 32.82 0.48
C TYR A 701 -0.34 32.50 -0.40
N ILE A 702 -0.66 31.21 -0.60
CA ILE A 702 -1.86 30.79 -1.33
C ILE A 702 -3.12 31.30 -0.64
N ALA A 703 -3.24 31.09 0.67
CA ALA A 703 -4.37 31.57 1.44
C ALA A 703 -4.58 33.09 1.28
N LYS A 704 -3.51 33.88 1.35
CA LYS A 704 -3.57 35.33 1.15
C LYS A 704 -3.97 35.73 -0.29
N ARG A 705 -3.40 35.04 -1.29
CA ARG A 705 -3.70 35.28 -2.71
C ARG A 705 -5.16 35.00 -3.05
N LEU A 706 -5.76 34.01 -2.41
CA LEU A 706 -7.09 33.51 -2.74
C LEU A 706 -8.19 34.02 -1.80
N SER A 707 -7.88 34.60 -0.63
CA SER A 707 -8.85 34.97 0.42
C SER A 707 -10.01 35.88 -0.05
N ASP A 708 -9.79 36.73 -1.03
CA ASP A 708 -10.84 37.62 -1.56
C ASP A 708 -11.78 36.90 -2.55
N ALA A 709 -11.34 35.77 -3.09
CA ALA A 709 -12.07 34.99 -4.08
C ALA A 709 -12.71 33.69 -3.48
N TYR A 710 -12.02 33.09 -2.52
CA TYR A 710 -12.42 31.88 -1.81
C TYR A 710 -12.21 32.11 -0.30
N PRO A 711 -13.26 32.12 0.54
CA PRO A 711 -13.07 32.25 1.97
C PRO A 711 -12.17 31.15 2.54
N ILE A 712 -11.23 31.54 3.40
CA ILE A 712 -10.42 30.58 4.16
C ILE A 712 -11.26 30.15 5.37
N LEU A 713 -11.61 28.86 5.44
CA LEU A 713 -12.61 28.39 6.40
C LEU A 713 -12.11 28.42 7.85
N PHE A 714 -10.84 28.04 8.06
CA PHE A 714 -10.23 28.01 9.39
C PHE A 714 -8.90 28.75 9.39
N THR A 715 -8.66 29.50 10.45
CA THR A 715 -7.38 30.14 10.73
C THR A 715 -7.07 30.01 12.22
N GLY A 716 -5.79 29.89 12.54
CA GLY A 716 -5.32 29.93 13.94
C GLY A 716 -5.23 31.34 14.49
N GLN A 717 -4.58 31.49 15.64
CA GLN A 717 -4.31 32.77 16.27
C GLN A 717 -3.55 33.71 15.31
N GLY A 718 -4.00 34.96 15.21
CA GLY A 718 -3.40 35.94 14.31
C GLY A 718 -3.80 35.81 12.85
N GLY A 719 -4.77 34.96 12.50
CA GLY A 719 -5.28 34.81 11.14
C GLY A 719 -4.36 33.99 10.21
N HIS A 720 -3.39 33.27 10.77
CA HIS A 720 -2.47 32.40 9.99
C HIS A 720 -2.88 30.93 10.04
N ILE A 721 -2.39 30.19 9.04
CA ILE A 721 -2.57 28.74 8.92
C ILE A 721 -1.21 28.01 9.04
N ALA A 722 -1.24 26.70 9.14
CA ALA A 722 -0.05 25.85 9.15
C ALA A 722 0.47 25.64 7.71
N HIS A 723 0.68 24.42 7.27
CA HIS A 723 1.24 24.06 5.94
C HIS A 723 0.17 23.79 4.88
N GLU A 724 -1.10 23.91 5.22
CA GLU A 724 -2.25 23.68 4.34
C GLU A 724 -3.42 24.59 4.70
N CYS A 725 -4.32 24.86 3.74
CA CYS A 725 -5.50 25.69 3.97
C CYS A 725 -6.77 25.04 3.41
N ILE A 726 -7.92 25.40 3.99
CA ILE A 726 -9.23 24.95 3.54
C ILE A 726 -9.95 26.12 2.88
N LEU A 727 -10.18 26.01 1.56
CA LEU A 727 -10.96 26.95 0.77
C LEU A 727 -12.44 26.57 0.85
N ASP A 728 -13.29 27.51 1.27
CA ASP A 728 -14.74 27.29 1.35
C ASP A 728 -15.41 27.53 -0.01
N CYS A 729 -15.91 26.47 -0.63
CA CYS A 729 -16.62 26.53 -1.91
C CYS A 729 -18.15 26.42 -1.75
N ARG A 730 -18.67 26.27 -0.53
CA ARG A 730 -20.11 26.15 -0.24
C ARG A 730 -20.95 27.34 -0.73
N PRO A 731 -20.48 28.59 -0.65
CA PRO A 731 -21.26 29.74 -1.16
C PRO A 731 -21.62 29.61 -2.65
N PHE A 732 -20.82 28.92 -3.47
CA PHE A 732 -21.07 28.80 -4.91
C PHE A 732 -22.18 27.81 -5.26
N ALA A 733 -22.59 26.98 -4.30
CA ALA A 733 -23.69 26.02 -4.48
C ALA A 733 -25.04 26.70 -4.76
N GLU A 734 -25.25 27.92 -4.27
CA GLU A 734 -26.45 28.73 -4.55
C GLU A 734 -26.59 29.04 -6.04
N ALA A 735 -25.47 29.20 -6.74
CA ALA A 735 -25.42 29.40 -8.19
C ALA A 735 -25.41 28.09 -8.99
N GLY A 736 -25.51 26.93 -8.33
CA GLY A 736 -25.49 25.61 -8.96
C GLY A 736 -24.08 25.08 -9.29
N VAL A 737 -23.02 25.74 -8.82
CA VAL A 737 -21.62 25.31 -9.01
C VAL A 737 -21.17 24.48 -7.80
N THR A 738 -20.68 23.26 -8.06
CA THR A 738 -20.19 22.33 -7.03
C THR A 738 -18.67 22.37 -6.89
N VAL A 739 -18.17 21.89 -5.76
CA VAL A 739 -16.71 21.71 -5.57
C VAL A 739 -16.11 20.76 -6.61
N ASP A 740 -16.88 19.77 -7.09
CA ASP A 740 -16.46 18.86 -8.15
C ASP A 740 -16.28 19.59 -9.50
N ASP A 741 -17.14 20.54 -9.83
CA ASP A 741 -17.01 21.37 -11.03
C ASP A 741 -15.70 22.17 -11.01
N ILE A 742 -15.35 22.75 -9.85
CA ILE A 742 -14.08 23.47 -9.66
C ILE A 742 -12.88 22.53 -9.84
N ALA A 743 -12.96 21.37 -9.24
CA ALA A 743 -11.90 20.35 -9.32
C ALA A 743 -11.69 19.87 -10.77
N LYS A 744 -12.76 19.59 -11.52
CA LYS A 744 -12.66 19.18 -12.92
C LYS A 744 -12.11 20.31 -13.81
N ARG A 745 -12.47 21.55 -13.51
CA ARG A 745 -11.96 22.70 -14.26
C ARG A 745 -10.47 22.97 -14.01
N LEU A 746 -9.94 22.64 -12.84
CA LEU A 746 -8.49 22.64 -12.58
C LEU A 746 -7.74 21.67 -13.49
N MET A 747 -8.33 20.52 -13.85
CA MET A 747 -7.71 19.57 -14.78
C MET A 747 -7.50 20.19 -16.18
N ASP A 748 -8.42 21.05 -16.65
CA ASP A 748 -8.24 21.81 -17.89
C ASP A 748 -7.06 22.80 -17.83
N ASN A 749 -6.72 23.25 -16.60
CA ASN A 749 -5.55 24.08 -16.34
C ASN A 749 -4.27 23.26 -16.10
N GLY A 750 -4.33 21.94 -16.24
CA GLY A 750 -3.19 21.02 -16.08
C GLY A 750 -2.79 20.82 -14.63
N PHE A 751 -3.75 20.88 -13.70
CA PHE A 751 -3.53 20.57 -12.29
C PHE A 751 -4.33 19.34 -11.84
N HIS A 752 -3.73 18.54 -10.98
CA HIS A 752 -4.48 17.67 -10.09
C HIS A 752 -5.23 18.55 -9.09
N ALA A 753 -6.54 18.33 -8.90
CA ALA A 753 -7.28 19.12 -7.94
C ALA A 753 -6.85 18.82 -6.49
N PRO A 754 -6.98 19.81 -5.58
CA PRO A 754 -6.84 19.59 -4.14
C PRO A 754 -7.82 18.54 -3.60
N THR A 755 -7.62 18.11 -2.35
CA THR A 755 -8.54 17.19 -1.66
C THR A 755 -9.91 17.83 -1.51
N MET A 756 -10.96 17.12 -1.97
CA MET A 756 -12.33 17.62 -2.00
C MET A 756 -13.14 17.14 -0.80
N SER A 757 -13.97 18.02 -0.26
CA SER A 757 -15.03 17.70 0.72
C SER A 757 -14.52 16.95 1.96
N TRP A 758 -13.29 17.22 2.38
CA TRP A 758 -12.71 16.72 3.60
C TRP A 758 -11.75 17.77 4.21
N PRO A 759 -11.75 17.95 5.54
CA PRO A 759 -12.64 17.34 6.54
C PRO A 759 -14.09 17.90 6.52
N VAL A 760 -14.33 18.98 5.78
CA VAL A 760 -15.64 19.65 5.67
C VAL A 760 -16.21 19.45 4.26
N ALA A 761 -17.47 19.04 4.14
CA ALA A 761 -18.14 18.90 2.85
C ALA A 761 -18.18 20.23 2.08
N GLY A 762 -17.98 20.20 0.76
CA GLY A 762 -18.03 21.38 -0.11
C GLY A 762 -16.83 22.30 -0.01
N THR A 763 -15.67 21.79 0.42
CA THR A 763 -14.42 22.54 0.54
C THR A 763 -13.30 21.92 -0.29
N LEU A 764 -12.21 22.67 -0.49
CA LEU A 764 -10.94 22.18 -1.06
C LEU A 764 -9.83 22.38 -0.04
N MET A 765 -9.10 21.32 0.27
CA MET A 765 -7.92 21.37 1.13
C MET A 765 -6.65 21.42 0.27
N VAL A 766 -5.90 22.48 0.39
CA VAL A 766 -4.72 22.80 -0.43
C VAL A 766 -3.45 22.73 0.40
N GLU A 767 -2.50 21.89 -0.03
CA GLU A 767 -1.14 21.81 0.52
C GLU A 767 -0.12 21.94 -0.62
N PRO A 768 0.61 23.08 -0.73
CA PRO A 768 1.54 23.31 -1.84
C PRO A 768 2.90 22.62 -1.64
N THR A 769 3.30 22.28 -0.45
CA THR A 769 4.64 21.85 -0.01
C THR A 769 5.75 22.90 -0.24
N GLU A 770 6.95 22.64 0.29
CA GLU A 770 8.13 23.50 0.09
C GLU A 770 8.90 23.14 -1.19
N SER A 771 8.59 22.02 -1.82
CA SER A 771 9.29 21.57 -3.05
C SER A 771 8.87 22.34 -4.29
N GLU A 772 7.76 23.09 -4.22
CA GLU A 772 7.22 23.83 -5.34
C GLU A 772 7.85 25.20 -5.52
N THR A 773 8.00 25.60 -6.78
CA THR A 773 8.49 26.93 -7.11
C THR A 773 7.39 27.98 -6.93
N LYS A 774 7.79 29.23 -6.64
CA LYS A 774 6.84 30.36 -6.57
C LYS A 774 6.06 30.52 -7.88
N ALA A 775 6.70 30.29 -9.02
CA ALA A 775 6.06 30.42 -10.34
C ALA A 775 4.91 29.38 -10.50
N GLU A 776 5.11 28.17 -10.04
CA GLU A 776 4.07 27.12 -10.09
C GLU A 776 2.93 27.41 -9.10
N ILE A 777 3.25 27.90 -7.90
CA ILE A 777 2.25 28.35 -6.93
C ILE A 777 1.44 29.51 -7.48
N ASP A 778 2.09 30.49 -8.14
CA ASP A 778 1.40 31.61 -8.80
C ASP A 778 0.49 31.10 -9.92
N ARG A 779 0.95 30.13 -10.74
CA ARG A 779 0.14 29.52 -11.82
C ARG A 779 -1.12 28.84 -11.24
N PHE A 780 -1.00 28.16 -10.10
CA PHE A 780 -2.14 27.57 -9.40
C PHE A 780 -3.13 28.64 -8.92
N CYS A 781 -2.63 29.69 -8.27
CA CYS A 781 -3.47 30.79 -7.80
C CYS A 781 -4.19 31.48 -8.97
N ASP A 782 -3.50 31.73 -10.09
CA ASP A 782 -4.07 32.36 -11.28
C ASP A 782 -5.15 31.47 -11.91
N ALA A 783 -4.95 30.14 -11.95
CA ALA A 783 -5.96 29.19 -12.39
C ALA A 783 -7.21 29.24 -11.50
N MET A 784 -7.03 29.24 -10.16
CA MET A 784 -8.14 29.37 -9.21
C MET A 784 -8.90 30.68 -9.37
N LEU A 785 -8.21 31.81 -9.57
CA LEU A 785 -8.83 33.10 -9.81
C LEU A 785 -9.59 33.17 -11.14
N ALA A 786 -9.07 32.52 -12.19
CA ALA A 786 -9.76 32.40 -13.47
C ALA A 786 -11.05 31.56 -13.33
N ILE A 787 -11.00 30.45 -12.59
CA ILE A 787 -12.17 29.64 -12.27
C ILE A 787 -13.20 30.45 -11.47
N ARG A 788 -12.75 31.26 -10.51
CA ARG A 788 -13.64 32.19 -9.76
C ARG A 788 -14.36 33.21 -10.67
N ALA A 789 -13.66 33.67 -11.71
CA ALA A 789 -14.29 34.56 -12.69
C ALA A 789 -15.38 33.81 -13.50
N GLU A 790 -15.14 32.56 -13.91
CA GLU A 790 -16.18 31.74 -14.55
C GLU A 790 -17.38 31.51 -13.64
N ILE A 791 -17.15 31.30 -12.32
CA ILE A 791 -18.23 31.19 -11.31
C ILE A 791 -19.01 32.49 -11.23
N ALA A 792 -18.34 33.65 -11.24
CA ALA A 792 -19.01 34.96 -11.21
C ALA A 792 -19.90 35.19 -12.43
N ASP A 793 -19.53 34.67 -13.61
CA ASP A 793 -20.39 34.75 -14.79
C ASP A 793 -21.68 33.92 -14.64
N VAL A 794 -21.59 32.76 -13.94
CA VAL A 794 -22.77 31.96 -13.58
C VAL A 794 -23.63 32.71 -12.55
N GLU A 795 -23.02 33.23 -11.48
CA GLU A 795 -23.71 34.03 -10.45
C GLU A 795 -24.44 35.25 -11.03
N ALA A 796 -23.85 35.86 -12.03
CA ALA A 796 -24.44 37.00 -12.74
C ALA A 796 -25.50 36.63 -13.80
N GLY A 797 -25.78 35.35 -13.98
CA GLY A 797 -26.74 34.84 -14.96
C GLY A 797 -26.30 35.01 -16.43
N LYS A 798 -25.00 35.24 -16.69
CA LYS A 798 -24.49 35.35 -18.07
C LYS A 798 -24.49 34.00 -18.79
N ILE A 799 -24.35 32.90 -18.03
CA ILE A 799 -24.39 31.54 -18.51
C ILE A 799 -25.03 30.66 -17.40
N ALA A 800 -25.86 29.72 -17.78
CA ALA A 800 -26.39 28.75 -16.79
C ALA A 800 -25.31 27.79 -16.28
N ALA A 801 -25.38 27.34 -15.03
CA ALA A 801 -24.38 26.44 -14.45
C ALA A 801 -24.21 25.17 -15.28
N GLU A 802 -25.31 24.58 -15.73
CA GLU A 802 -25.36 23.36 -16.56
C GLU A 802 -24.75 23.54 -17.95
N ASP A 803 -24.72 24.77 -18.49
CA ASP A 803 -24.17 25.10 -19.81
C ASP A 803 -22.75 25.65 -19.73
N SER A 804 -22.20 25.81 -18.52
CA SER A 804 -20.91 26.45 -18.26
C SER A 804 -19.71 25.55 -18.57
N PRO A 805 -18.52 26.15 -18.84
CA PRO A 805 -17.28 25.35 -18.98
C PRO A 805 -16.91 24.58 -17.70
N LEU A 806 -17.40 24.98 -16.55
CA LEU A 806 -17.22 24.30 -15.27
C LEU A 806 -17.91 22.93 -15.25
N ARG A 807 -19.15 22.86 -15.76
CA ARG A 807 -19.94 21.61 -15.80
C ARG A 807 -19.42 20.63 -16.86
N TYR A 808 -18.95 21.10 -17.99
CA TYR A 808 -18.41 20.28 -19.06
C TYR A 808 -16.94 19.87 -18.87
N ALA A 809 -16.24 20.46 -17.90
CA ALA A 809 -14.85 20.09 -17.59
C ALA A 809 -14.75 18.62 -17.09
N PRO A 810 -13.63 17.93 -17.35
CA PRO A 810 -12.50 18.38 -18.16
C PRO A 810 -12.77 18.20 -19.68
N HIS A 811 -12.13 19.05 -20.48
CA HIS A 811 -12.20 19.02 -21.94
C HIS A 811 -11.06 18.21 -22.53
N THR A 812 -11.37 17.34 -23.48
CA THR A 812 -10.41 16.47 -24.18
C THR A 812 -9.98 17.07 -25.52
N VAL A 813 -8.95 16.48 -26.13
CA VAL A 813 -8.54 16.81 -27.51
C VAL A 813 -9.65 16.53 -28.52
N GLU A 814 -10.49 15.53 -28.27
CA GLU A 814 -11.63 15.20 -29.14
C GLU A 814 -12.72 16.27 -29.06
N ASP A 815 -12.93 16.91 -27.91
CA ASP A 815 -13.80 18.08 -27.80
C ASP A 815 -13.29 19.23 -28.67
N LEU A 816 -11.96 19.44 -28.70
CA LEU A 816 -11.36 20.50 -29.50
C LEU A 816 -11.61 20.30 -31.01
N VAL A 817 -11.51 19.08 -31.51
CA VAL A 817 -11.60 18.79 -32.96
C VAL A 817 -12.99 18.36 -33.41
N GLY A 818 -13.83 17.89 -32.49
CA GLY A 818 -15.19 17.40 -32.78
C GLY A 818 -16.22 18.53 -32.97
N PRO A 819 -17.51 18.21 -33.11
CA PRO A 819 -18.59 19.19 -33.12
C PRO A 819 -18.60 20.02 -31.83
N TRP A 820 -19.01 21.29 -31.94
CA TRP A 820 -19.08 22.19 -30.78
C TRP A 820 -20.44 22.88 -30.74
N ASP A 821 -21.28 22.45 -29.87
CA ASP A 821 -22.67 22.91 -29.65
C ASP A 821 -22.87 23.54 -28.26
N ARG A 822 -21.77 24.03 -27.64
CA ARG A 822 -21.76 24.56 -26.27
C ARG A 822 -21.99 26.05 -26.24
N ALA A 823 -22.52 26.59 -25.14
CA ALA A 823 -22.81 28.00 -24.94
C ALA A 823 -21.59 28.91 -24.85
N TYR A 824 -20.38 28.39 -24.83
CA TYR A 824 -19.10 29.08 -24.79
C TYR A 824 -18.20 28.65 -25.94
N SER A 825 -17.15 29.44 -26.24
CA SER A 825 -16.22 29.13 -27.32
C SER A 825 -15.28 27.98 -27.01
N ARG A 826 -14.75 27.31 -28.05
CA ARG A 826 -13.68 26.30 -27.92
C ARG A 826 -12.48 26.83 -27.17
N GLU A 827 -12.12 28.09 -27.40
CA GLU A 827 -10.99 28.73 -26.73
C GLU A 827 -11.20 28.79 -25.21
N VAL A 828 -12.38 29.23 -24.77
CA VAL A 828 -12.76 29.26 -23.34
C VAL A 828 -12.76 27.88 -22.75
N GLY A 829 -13.34 26.89 -23.43
CA GLY A 829 -13.38 25.51 -22.94
C GLY A 829 -12.00 24.87 -22.85
N CYS A 830 -11.30 24.82 -23.97
CA CYS A 830 -10.09 24.05 -24.14
C CYS A 830 -8.80 24.74 -23.68
N PHE A 831 -8.78 26.07 -23.64
CA PHE A 831 -7.60 26.86 -23.28
C PHE A 831 -7.95 27.92 -22.22
N PRO A 832 -8.32 27.50 -21.01
CA PRO A 832 -8.66 28.44 -19.93
C PRO A 832 -7.46 29.34 -19.59
N ALA A 833 -7.71 30.47 -18.94
CA ALA A 833 -6.67 31.39 -18.51
C ALA A 833 -5.63 30.64 -17.64
N GLY A 834 -4.33 30.85 -17.92
CA GLY A 834 -3.23 30.17 -17.25
C GLY A 834 -2.82 28.82 -17.85
N ALA A 835 -3.56 28.25 -18.80
CA ALA A 835 -3.13 27.05 -19.49
C ALA A 835 -2.10 27.34 -20.58
N PHE A 836 -1.01 26.56 -20.63
CA PHE A 836 -0.01 26.66 -21.69
C PHE A 836 -0.56 26.07 -22.98
N ARG A 837 -0.71 26.92 -24.05
CA ARG A 837 -1.31 26.44 -25.30
C ARG A 837 -0.48 25.37 -26.01
N VAL A 838 0.85 25.48 -25.96
CA VAL A 838 1.78 24.57 -26.62
C VAL A 838 1.95 23.29 -25.80
N ASP A 839 2.16 23.42 -24.50
CA ASP A 839 2.47 22.32 -23.57
C ASP A 839 1.24 21.94 -22.73
N LYS A 840 0.03 22.19 -23.28
CA LYS A 840 -1.21 21.85 -22.55
C LYS A 840 -1.30 20.33 -22.31
N TYR A 841 -1.55 19.99 -21.05
CA TYR A 841 -1.98 18.64 -20.70
C TYR A 841 -3.45 18.47 -21.13
N TRP A 842 -3.72 17.40 -21.85
CA TRP A 842 -5.06 17.01 -22.27
C TRP A 842 -5.55 15.83 -21.44
N PRO A 843 -6.61 16.01 -20.62
CA PRO A 843 -7.26 14.87 -19.99
C PRO A 843 -7.69 13.85 -21.04
N PRO A 844 -7.41 12.55 -20.86
CA PRO A 844 -7.72 11.52 -21.87
C PRO A 844 -9.21 11.20 -21.98
N VAL A 845 -10.00 11.52 -20.97
CA VAL A 845 -11.46 11.32 -20.92
C VAL A 845 -12.16 12.52 -20.34
N ASN A 846 -13.44 12.70 -20.67
CA ASN A 846 -14.29 13.69 -20.00
C ASN A 846 -14.68 13.19 -18.60
N ARG A 847 -15.59 13.93 -17.92
CA ARG A 847 -16.08 13.58 -16.58
C ARG A 847 -16.59 12.13 -16.54
N VAL A 848 -16.02 11.33 -15.65
CA VAL A 848 -16.34 9.90 -15.51
C VAL A 848 -17.65 9.70 -14.76
N ASP A 849 -18.53 8.83 -15.28
CA ASP A 849 -19.77 8.45 -14.61
C ASP A 849 -19.51 7.39 -13.54
N ASN A 850 -19.43 7.87 -12.30
CA ASN A 850 -19.22 7.01 -11.13
C ASN A 850 -20.42 6.10 -10.83
N VAL A 851 -21.63 6.54 -11.10
CA VAL A 851 -22.85 5.78 -10.80
C VAL A 851 -23.02 4.63 -11.79
N TYR A 852 -22.74 4.90 -13.06
CA TYR A 852 -22.74 3.86 -14.09
C TYR A 852 -21.76 2.74 -13.75
N GLY A 853 -20.50 3.08 -13.40
CA GLY A 853 -19.46 2.11 -13.09
C GLY A 853 -19.77 1.24 -11.87
N ASP A 854 -20.42 1.78 -10.83
CA ASP A 854 -20.83 0.99 -9.67
C ASP A 854 -22.05 0.08 -9.93
N ARG A 855 -22.92 0.47 -10.86
CA ARG A 855 -24.08 -0.34 -11.28
C ARG A 855 -23.69 -1.47 -12.25
N HIS A 856 -22.68 -1.25 -13.08
CA HIS A 856 -22.19 -2.18 -14.10
C HIS A 856 -20.74 -2.58 -13.77
N LEU A 857 -20.55 -3.17 -12.59
CA LEU A 857 -19.22 -3.44 -12.05
C LEU A 857 -18.47 -4.46 -12.91
N VAL A 858 -17.39 -4.02 -13.55
CA VAL A 858 -16.39 -4.84 -14.24
C VAL A 858 -15.01 -4.48 -13.68
N CYS A 859 -14.33 -5.44 -13.05
CA CYS A 859 -13.05 -5.23 -12.35
C CYS A 859 -11.89 -6.01 -12.99
N THR A 860 -12.07 -6.46 -14.21
CA THR A 860 -11.07 -7.09 -15.08
C THR A 860 -11.00 -6.35 -16.41
N CYS A 861 -9.96 -6.61 -17.20
CA CYS A 861 -9.88 -6.07 -18.57
C CYS A 861 -11.12 -6.48 -19.37
N PRO A 862 -11.80 -5.55 -20.04
CA PRO A 862 -12.99 -5.85 -20.81
C PRO A 862 -12.71 -6.85 -21.92
N PRO A 863 -13.66 -7.76 -22.25
CA PRO A 863 -13.46 -8.70 -23.33
C PRO A 863 -13.23 -8.00 -24.68
N VAL A 864 -12.53 -8.67 -25.58
CA VAL A 864 -12.17 -8.12 -26.92
C VAL A 864 -13.41 -7.70 -27.72
N THR A 865 -14.51 -8.40 -27.56
CA THR A 865 -15.79 -8.08 -28.20
C THR A 865 -16.27 -6.67 -27.90
N ASP A 866 -16.04 -6.18 -26.70
CA ASP A 866 -16.43 -4.80 -26.29
C ASP A 866 -15.62 -3.71 -27.03
N TYR A 867 -14.51 -4.07 -27.68
CA TYR A 867 -13.73 -3.15 -28.53
C TYR A 867 -14.23 -3.15 -29.99
N LEU A 868 -14.98 -4.16 -30.40
CA LEU A 868 -15.56 -4.23 -31.76
C LEU A 868 -16.80 -3.33 -31.84
N ASP A 869 -17.62 -3.31 -30.79
CA ASP A 869 -18.85 -2.49 -30.71
C ASP A 869 -18.56 -0.99 -30.62
N ALA A 870 -17.36 -0.61 -30.19
CA ALA A 870 -16.93 0.78 -30.11
C ALA A 870 -16.38 1.35 -31.45
N ALA A 871 -16.23 0.48 -32.47
CA ALA A 871 -15.71 0.86 -33.80
C ALA A 871 -16.83 1.04 -34.87
N GLU A 872 -18.09 0.73 -34.54
CA GLU A 872 -19.28 1.05 -35.31
C GLU A 872 -19.95 2.34 -34.81
#